data_a6a90f061b22c201bd3f35f2de9aff8c
#
_entry.id   a6a90f061b22c201bd3f35f2de9aff8c
#
_cell.length_a   1.000
_cell.length_b   1.000
_cell.length_c   1.000
_cell.angle_alpha   90.00
_cell.angle_beta   90.00
_cell.angle_gamma   90.00
#
_symmetry.space_group_name_H-M   'P 1'
#
loop_
_entity.id
_entity.type
_entity.pdbx_description
1 polymer ?
#
loop_
_entity_poly.entity_id
_entity_poly.type
_entity_poly.pdbx_seq_one_letter_code
_entity_poly.pdbx_strand_id
1 'polypeptide(L)'
;MDNMTTNNENKSGISIGLDQLLPEDNKSVHLGLNYGQNECNSQRVLKENNAKRGKGLFGKKGRGSNPFWKKTAKLYCVLSAVCAIVVMVTLYVTHGDFLSYFLYHDTLDAGMDFFHSIEYVRGRQPYAVFDTLYPPLANLFFYALFLLVPASVSDNWTYDFEASVAMRGTETDLRTTQSCFLLYVFFVVLAVLLLAVLLRDVMQNAQWARASTFFALFSFGVLNAVDRGNIILLAAGLSLFFVMYHRSKRAWVRELALVALAVAAGLKIYPAFLGVMLLRNRDFKAAIRTVFYGIAALVLPVFAFQEGVYGLQLWLKILFSFGSKSKTPWAGNGINSMFAHGAHLVDLIAGTSNATVSFFAAAFAVAAVLVVCALLCRQEWQALLLITVAMMYQSQGNYIYCMALIPLAYFLAQEKVMTRQNILPFAVLMVFNLPLPIFEERNSYIRNTIVQLAILTAIIWGVVQAVNCVLAALKTKKPEQSKLDKKAARSTLVTFGASLGALAVSLAVFYGVWVLYNAPSITMQLGDGIYNTEYYTPENSNKELPFYWCKKSAEIKLVNPQLNTERYTFTFTVGDYFFDISDRPSITITFGDSSQTFVVSQENMKIRYTADIPFGESTIDISYSGKRVDAPQDSRTLYFVMVQPQLERIK
;
A
#
# COMPACT_ATOMS: atom_id res chain seq x y z
N MET A 1 38.34 -53.81 -17.96
CA MET A 1 37.98 -54.93 -18.87
C MET A 1 36.64 -54.54 -19.41
N ASP A 2 36.73 -54.01 -20.49
CA ASP A 2 36.27 -54.23 -21.88
C ASP A 2 34.86 -53.66 -22.10
N ASN A 3 34.86 -52.64 -22.83
CA ASN A 3 34.75 -52.45 -24.29
C ASN A 3 33.30 -52.31 -24.83
N MET A 4 33.10 -51.11 -25.37
CA MET A 4 32.48 -50.81 -26.68
C MET A 4 31.09 -51.33 -26.98
N THR A 5 30.17 -50.44 -27.31
CA THR A 5 29.91 -50.05 -28.71
C THR A 5 28.90 -48.92 -28.81
N THR A 6 29.25 -48.01 -29.71
CA THR A 6 28.46 -46.92 -30.30
C THR A 6 27.13 -47.40 -30.90
N ASN A 7 26.06 -46.60 -30.73
CA ASN A 7 25.08 -46.42 -31.79
C ASN A 7 24.51 -44.97 -31.75
N ASN A 8 24.72 -44.31 -32.87
CA ASN A 8 24.05 -43.10 -33.29
C ASN A 8 22.58 -43.38 -33.60
N GLU A 9 21.65 -42.66 -32.97
CA GLU A 9 20.34 -42.46 -33.58
C GLU A 9 19.76 -41.08 -33.23
N ASN A 10 19.63 -40.30 -34.26
CA ASN A 10 18.69 -39.24 -34.59
C ASN A 10 17.96 -38.53 -33.44
N LYS A 11 18.46 -37.37 -33.07
CA LYS A 11 17.68 -36.29 -32.46
C LYS A 11 16.96 -35.49 -33.55
N SER A 12 15.72 -35.81 -33.87
CA SER A 12 14.78 -34.86 -34.47
C SER A 12 14.30 -33.91 -33.38
N GLY A 13 15.00 -32.81 -33.18
CA GLY A 13 14.53 -31.70 -32.37
C GLY A 13 13.40 -30.98 -33.09
N ILE A 14 12.19 -31.04 -32.53
CA ILE A 14 11.09 -30.14 -32.92
C ILE A 14 11.43 -28.78 -32.33
N SER A 15 12.12 -27.94 -33.10
CA SER A 15 12.18 -26.51 -32.87
C SER A 15 10.86 -25.91 -33.41
N ILE A 16 9.90 -25.65 -32.53
CA ILE A 16 8.74 -24.83 -32.89
C ILE A 16 9.30 -23.40 -32.99
N GLY A 17 9.60 -22.99 -34.23
CA GLY A 17 9.98 -21.62 -34.54
C GLY A 17 8.82 -20.70 -34.25
N LEU A 18 8.99 -19.80 -33.30
CA LEU A 18 8.07 -18.69 -32.99
C LEU A 18 7.89 -17.73 -34.18
N ASP A 19 8.61 -17.94 -35.28
CA ASP A 19 8.64 -17.07 -36.46
C ASP A 19 7.47 -17.31 -37.44
N GLN A 20 6.65 -18.34 -37.24
CA GLN A 20 5.53 -18.65 -38.17
C GLN A 20 4.17 -18.11 -37.74
N LEU A 21 4.09 -17.32 -36.67
CA LEU A 21 2.83 -16.74 -36.16
C LEU A 21 2.69 -15.22 -36.36
N LEU A 22 3.62 -14.59 -37.06
CA LEU A 22 3.53 -13.15 -37.33
C LEU A 22 3.40 -12.91 -38.84
N PRO A 23 2.45 -12.06 -39.29
CA PRO A 23 2.36 -11.66 -40.70
C PRO A 23 3.61 -10.86 -41.12
N GLU A 24 4.02 -11.03 -42.37
CA GLU A 24 5.26 -10.53 -42.99
C GLU A 24 5.46 -9.01 -43.08
N ASP A 25 4.70 -8.19 -42.40
CA ASP A 25 4.83 -6.71 -42.45
C ASP A 25 5.56 -6.09 -41.24
N ASN A 26 6.40 -6.84 -40.54
CA ASN A 26 7.17 -6.33 -39.41
C ASN A 26 8.62 -5.93 -39.77
N LYS A 27 8.76 -4.84 -40.49
CA LYS A 27 9.94 -4.00 -40.36
C LYS A 27 9.88 -3.29 -39.00
N SER A 28 10.77 -3.74 -38.08
CA SER A 28 11.14 -3.09 -36.81
C SER A 28 9.98 -2.47 -36.03
N VAL A 29 9.40 -3.24 -35.11
CA VAL A 29 8.58 -2.67 -34.03
C VAL A 29 9.51 -1.94 -33.05
N HIS A 30 10.00 -0.80 -33.46
CA HIS A 30 10.31 0.25 -32.52
C HIS A 30 8.96 0.70 -31.95
N LEU A 31 8.71 0.52 -30.67
CA LEU A 31 7.68 1.23 -29.91
C LEU A 31 8.02 2.74 -29.94
N GLY A 32 8.03 3.30 -31.15
CA GLY A 32 8.21 4.71 -31.40
C GLY A 32 6.97 5.45 -30.94
N LEU A 33 6.95 5.86 -29.70
CA LEU A 33 6.06 6.89 -29.22
C LEU A 33 6.39 8.17 -29.96
N ASN A 34 5.66 8.44 -31.04
CA ASN A 34 5.57 9.79 -31.58
C ASN A 34 4.87 10.69 -30.55
N TYR A 35 5.64 11.21 -29.61
CA TYR A 35 5.34 12.41 -28.83
C TYR A 35 5.32 13.60 -29.78
N GLY A 36 4.28 13.76 -30.52
CA GLY A 36 4.28 14.87 -31.43
C GLY A 36 2.95 15.05 -32.10
N GLN A 37 2.29 16.09 -31.70
CA GLN A 37 1.69 17.05 -32.64
C GLN A 37 1.03 18.24 -31.94
N ASN A 38 0.87 18.23 -30.60
CA ASN A 38 0.38 19.45 -29.92
C ASN A 38 1.50 20.34 -29.35
N GLU A 39 2.77 19.88 -29.34
CA GLU A 39 3.93 20.72 -29.05
C GLU A 39 4.34 21.60 -30.26
N CYS A 40 3.89 21.27 -31.45
CA CYS A 40 4.37 21.92 -32.69
C CYS A 40 4.01 23.41 -32.75
N ASN A 41 2.93 23.86 -32.13
CA ASN A 41 2.56 25.28 -32.15
C ASN A 41 3.33 26.13 -31.13
N SER A 42 3.63 25.59 -29.95
CA SER A 42 4.41 26.32 -28.94
C SER A 42 5.89 26.40 -29.29
N GLN A 43 6.46 25.36 -29.88
CA GLN A 43 7.86 25.35 -30.33
C GLN A 43 8.04 26.14 -31.63
N ARG A 44 7.02 26.20 -32.49
CA ARG A 44 7.07 27.02 -33.70
C ARG A 44 7.09 28.52 -33.39
N VAL A 45 6.25 28.95 -32.43
CA VAL A 45 6.23 30.35 -31.95
C VAL A 45 7.52 30.72 -31.22
N LEU A 46 8.14 29.80 -30.46
CA LEU A 46 9.44 30.03 -29.82
C LEU A 46 10.60 30.03 -30.82
N LYS A 47 10.54 29.22 -31.89
CA LYS A 47 11.54 29.24 -32.95
C LYS A 47 11.42 30.51 -33.83
N GLU A 48 10.22 30.98 -34.15
CA GLU A 48 10.01 32.21 -34.90
C GLU A 48 10.40 33.45 -34.10
N ASN A 49 10.16 33.52 -32.81
CA ASN A 49 10.60 34.62 -31.96
C ASN A 49 12.13 34.64 -31.72
N ASN A 50 12.78 33.47 -31.69
CA ASN A 50 14.24 33.40 -31.63
C ASN A 50 14.90 33.69 -32.99
N ALA A 51 14.26 33.39 -34.11
CA ALA A 51 14.76 33.73 -35.45
C ALA A 51 14.70 35.24 -35.76
N LYS A 52 13.72 35.94 -35.19
CA LYS A 52 13.62 37.42 -35.32
C LYS A 52 14.57 38.21 -34.43
N ARG A 53 15.15 37.61 -33.38
CA ARG A 53 16.17 38.24 -32.52
C ARG A 53 17.62 38.00 -32.95
N GLY A 54 17.87 37.23 -34.00
CA GLY A 54 19.19 36.76 -34.40
C GLY A 54 19.88 37.48 -35.56
N LYS A 55 19.43 38.65 -36.03
CA LYS A 55 20.18 39.45 -37.01
C LYS A 55 20.88 40.64 -36.36
N GLY A 56 21.80 40.35 -35.43
CA GLY A 56 22.79 41.29 -34.95
C GLY A 56 24.18 40.80 -35.40
N LEU A 57 24.79 41.61 -36.27
CA LEU A 57 26.19 41.48 -36.69
C LEU A 57 27.09 41.34 -35.46
N PHE A 58 27.97 40.38 -35.48
CA PHE A 58 29.24 40.16 -34.78
C PHE A 58 29.35 38.80 -34.05
N GLY A 59 30.32 38.03 -34.50
CA GLY A 59 31.01 37.04 -33.67
C GLY A 59 30.58 35.58 -33.84
N LYS A 60 31.28 34.83 -34.67
CA LYS A 60 31.45 33.36 -34.51
C LYS A 60 31.94 33.07 -33.12
N LYS A 61 31.04 32.98 -32.14
CA LYS A 61 31.36 32.31 -30.86
C LYS A 61 31.36 30.80 -31.11
N GLY A 62 32.52 30.20 -30.97
CA GLY A 62 32.72 28.78 -30.98
C GLY A 62 31.64 28.08 -30.14
N ARG A 63 31.09 26.97 -30.61
CA ARG A 63 30.25 26.06 -29.86
C ARG A 63 31.01 25.54 -28.64
N GLY A 64 31.15 26.37 -27.60
CA GLY A 64 31.62 25.93 -26.30
C GLY A 64 30.66 24.85 -25.82
N SER A 65 31.11 23.63 -25.71
CA SER A 65 30.33 22.55 -25.10
C SER A 65 29.95 22.99 -23.72
N ASN A 66 28.63 23.02 -23.43
CA ASN A 66 28.14 23.30 -22.07
C ASN A 66 28.93 22.45 -21.06
N PRO A 67 29.47 23.04 -19.99
CA PRO A 67 30.23 22.30 -19.00
C PRO A 67 29.36 21.16 -18.43
N PHE A 68 30.00 20.09 -17.93
CA PHE A 68 29.29 18.86 -17.58
C PHE A 68 28.20 19.05 -16.50
N TRP A 69 28.41 19.98 -15.55
CA TRP A 69 27.43 20.32 -14.50
C TRP A 69 26.16 20.99 -15.03
N LYS A 70 26.16 21.48 -16.27
CA LYS A 70 24.95 21.97 -16.94
C LYS A 70 24.18 20.86 -17.66
N LYS A 71 24.68 19.64 -17.75
CA LYS A 71 23.99 18.50 -18.36
C LYS A 71 23.28 17.69 -17.27
N THR A 72 21.98 17.83 -17.17
CA THR A 72 21.15 17.33 -16.06
C THR A 72 21.35 15.84 -15.77
N ALA A 73 21.17 14.98 -16.77
CA ALA A 73 21.33 13.54 -16.59
C ALA A 73 22.77 13.13 -16.23
N LYS A 74 23.78 13.83 -16.78
CA LYS A 74 25.18 13.58 -16.42
C LYS A 74 25.46 13.97 -14.97
N LEU A 75 24.92 15.12 -14.53
CA LEU A 75 25.05 15.56 -13.15
C LEU A 75 24.39 14.55 -12.19
N TYR A 76 23.19 14.08 -12.51
CA TYR A 76 22.52 13.01 -11.76
C TYR A 76 23.39 11.76 -11.63
N CYS A 77 23.93 11.25 -12.73
CA CYS A 77 24.78 10.05 -12.72
C CYS A 77 26.06 10.25 -11.89
N VAL A 78 26.69 11.43 -11.97
CA VAL A 78 27.90 11.74 -11.19
C VAL A 78 27.57 11.80 -9.70
N LEU A 79 26.49 12.50 -9.30
CA LEU A 79 26.05 12.55 -7.90
C LEU A 79 25.71 11.16 -7.37
N SER A 80 24.99 10.36 -8.13
CA SER A 80 24.64 8.98 -7.76
C SER A 80 25.89 8.11 -7.61
N ALA A 81 26.85 8.21 -8.52
CA ALA A 81 28.10 7.47 -8.45
C ALA A 81 28.93 7.87 -7.22
N VAL A 82 29.02 9.17 -6.93
CA VAL A 82 29.72 9.66 -5.73
C VAL A 82 29.05 9.13 -4.46
N CYS A 83 27.72 9.23 -4.37
CA CYS A 83 26.98 8.68 -3.22
C CYS A 83 27.19 7.17 -3.08
N ALA A 84 27.15 6.41 -4.18
CA ALA A 84 27.38 4.97 -4.15
C ALA A 84 28.80 4.63 -3.66
N ILE A 85 29.82 5.36 -4.14
CA ILE A 85 31.20 5.19 -3.67
C ILE A 85 31.31 5.49 -2.17
N VAL A 86 30.72 6.59 -1.72
CA VAL A 86 30.77 6.95 -0.28
C VAL A 86 30.07 5.88 0.55
N VAL A 87 28.88 5.39 0.14
CA VAL A 87 28.20 4.29 0.82
C VAL A 87 29.08 3.04 0.87
N MET A 88 29.69 2.65 -0.24
CA MET A 88 30.58 1.47 -0.28
C MET A 88 31.82 1.62 0.61
N VAL A 89 32.45 2.80 0.60
CA VAL A 89 33.59 3.09 1.49
C VAL A 89 33.16 3.02 2.95
N THR A 90 31.99 3.60 3.27
CA THR A 90 31.43 3.56 4.61
C THR A 90 31.16 2.13 5.08
N LEU A 91 30.48 1.32 4.25
CA LEU A 91 30.24 -0.09 4.55
C LEU A 91 31.55 -0.85 4.79
N TYR A 92 32.59 -0.57 3.98
CA TYR A 92 33.90 -1.19 4.16
C TYR A 92 34.57 -0.77 5.49
N VAL A 93 34.59 0.53 5.79
CA VAL A 93 35.23 1.08 7.00
C VAL A 93 34.51 0.65 8.29
N THR A 94 33.19 0.52 8.22
CA THR A 94 32.36 0.07 9.36
C THR A 94 32.18 -1.45 9.41
N HIS A 95 32.94 -2.22 8.60
CA HIS A 95 32.82 -3.69 8.52
C HIS A 95 31.39 -4.20 8.31
N GLY A 96 30.56 -3.40 7.63
CA GLY A 96 29.17 -3.71 7.33
C GLY A 96 28.15 -3.15 8.33
N ASP A 97 28.56 -2.67 9.50
CA ASP A 97 27.64 -2.13 10.53
C ASP A 97 26.77 -0.98 9.99
N PHE A 98 27.29 -0.21 9.05
CA PHE A 98 26.53 0.86 8.42
C PHE A 98 25.27 0.38 7.69
N LEU A 99 25.19 -0.89 7.29
CA LEU A 99 24.03 -1.42 6.58
C LEU A 99 22.75 -1.29 7.43
N SER A 100 22.88 -1.54 8.74
CA SER A 100 21.77 -1.43 9.69
C SER A 100 21.23 0.01 9.83
N TYR A 101 22.08 1.01 9.59
CA TYR A 101 21.69 2.43 9.58
C TYR A 101 21.20 2.90 8.22
N PHE A 102 21.63 2.24 7.16
CA PHE A 102 21.33 2.64 5.79
C PHE A 102 19.99 2.08 5.29
N LEU A 103 19.72 0.82 5.61
CA LEU A 103 18.47 0.14 5.29
C LEU A 103 17.64 -0.01 6.56
N TYR A 104 17.25 -1.23 6.91
CA TYR A 104 16.54 -1.48 8.16
C TYR A 104 17.51 -1.90 9.27
N HIS A 105 17.34 -1.28 10.43
CA HIS A 105 18.20 -1.50 11.59
C HIS A 105 18.18 -2.95 12.08
N ASP A 106 17.04 -3.61 11.95
CA ASP A 106 16.89 -4.98 12.40
C ASP A 106 16.90 -5.93 11.21
N THR A 107 17.84 -6.89 11.19
CA THR A 107 17.87 -7.98 10.20
C THR A 107 16.55 -8.76 10.14
N LEU A 108 15.75 -8.63 11.18
CA LEU A 108 14.43 -9.22 11.36
C LEU A 108 13.38 -8.52 10.50
N ASP A 109 13.59 -7.24 10.22
CA ASP A 109 12.73 -6.45 9.33
C ASP A 109 13.04 -6.68 7.84
N ALA A 110 14.15 -7.38 7.52
CA ALA A 110 14.48 -7.70 6.14
C ALA A 110 13.41 -8.64 5.52
N GLY A 111 12.80 -8.21 4.41
CA GLY A 111 11.74 -8.93 3.72
C GLY A 111 10.39 -8.95 4.44
N MET A 112 10.25 -8.29 5.59
CA MET A 112 9.08 -8.43 6.47
C MET A 112 7.77 -7.98 5.82
N ASP A 113 7.78 -6.94 4.99
CA ASP A 113 6.56 -6.53 4.28
C ASP A 113 6.05 -7.61 3.30
N PHE A 114 6.95 -8.48 2.83
CA PHE A 114 6.58 -9.63 1.99
C PHE A 114 6.11 -10.82 2.84
N PHE A 115 6.94 -11.26 3.78
CA PHE A 115 6.69 -12.49 4.54
C PHE A 115 5.53 -12.34 5.51
N HIS A 116 5.42 -11.21 6.23
CA HIS A 116 4.24 -10.91 7.06
C HIS A 116 2.96 -10.87 6.24
N SER A 117 2.99 -10.27 5.04
CA SER A 117 1.80 -10.18 4.21
C SER A 117 1.31 -11.55 3.71
N ILE A 118 2.22 -12.51 3.50
CA ILE A 118 1.85 -13.91 3.21
C ILE A 118 1.20 -14.55 4.43
N GLU A 119 1.71 -14.29 5.66
CA GLU A 119 1.10 -14.78 6.88
C GLU A 119 -0.31 -14.22 7.11
N TYR A 120 -0.47 -12.90 6.99
CA TYR A 120 -1.74 -12.22 7.26
C TYR A 120 -2.91 -12.76 6.42
N VAL A 121 -2.62 -13.34 5.27
CA VAL A 121 -3.66 -13.88 4.38
C VAL A 121 -3.90 -15.39 4.54
N ARG A 122 -3.08 -16.11 5.30
CA ARG A 122 -3.16 -17.56 5.48
C ARG A 122 -4.55 -18.01 5.94
N GLY A 123 -5.05 -17.41 7.03
CA GLY A 123 -6.38 -17.72 7.59
C GLY A 123 -7.54 -17.06 6.83
N ARG A 124 -7.28 -16.31 5.76
CA ARG A 124 -8.26 -15.54 4.99
C ARG A 124 -9.04 -14.51 5.84
N GLN A 125 -8.42 -14.03 6.95
CA GLN A 125 -8.96 -13.03 7.87
C GLN A 125 -7.92 -11.93 8.15
N PRO A 126 -7.41 -11.23 7.12
CA PRO A 126 -6.30 -10.28 7.27
C PRO A 126 -6.65 -9.07 8.13
N TYR A 127 -7.91 -8.68 8.21
CA TYR A 127 -8.34 -7.47 8.91
C TYR A 127 -8.80 -7.77 10.34
N ALA A 128 -9.52 -8.87 10.57
CA ALA A 128 -10.04 -9.22 11.88
C ALA A 128 -8.95 -9.77 12.82
N VAL A 129 -7.93 -10.44 12.28
CA VAL A 129 -6.87 -11.09 13.07
C VAL A 129 -5.60 -10.24 13.14
N PHE A 130 -5.23 -9.58 12.04
CA PHE A 130 -3.92 -8.92 11.93
C PHE A 130 -3.96 -7.40 11.76
N ASP A 131 -5.14 -6.79 11.74
CA ASP A 131 -5.30 -5.32 11.56
C ASP A 131 -4.47 -4.76 10.40
N THR A 132 -4.36 -5.51 9.28
CA THR A 132 -3.47 -5.12 8.19
C THR A 132 -3.91 -3.82 7.51
N LEU A 133 -2.94 -2.94 7.27
CA LEU A 133 -3.15 -1.68 6.53
C LEU A 133 -3.25 -1.87 5.01
N TYR A 134 -2.84 -3.03 4.49
CA TYR A 134 -2.87 -3.27 3.05
C TYR A 134 -4.30 -3.28 2.51
N PRO A 135 -4.54 -2.63 1.34
CA PRO A 135 -5.83 -2.71 0.65
C PRO A 135 -6.18 -4.16 0.27
N PRO A 136 -7.48 -4.45 0.06
CA PRO A 136 -7.93 -5.82 -0.27
C PRO A 136 -7.24 -6.46 -1.48
N LEU A 137 -6.93 -5.69 -2.53
CA LEU A 137 -6.21 -6.22 -3.70
C LEU A 137 -4.77 -6.62 -3.37
N ALA A 138 -4.09 -5.89 -2.47
CA ALA A 138 -2.76 -6.27 -2.03
C ALA A 138 -2.80 -7.59 -1.25
N ASN A 139 -3.77 -7.73 -0.34
CA ASN A 139 -3.97 -9.00 0.38
C ASN A 139 -4.33 -10.14 -0.58
N LEU A 140 -5.15 -9.90 -1.61
CA LEU A 140 -5.44 -10.90 -2.65
C LEU A 140 -4.18 -11.30 -3.43
N PHE A 141 -3.31 -10.34 -3.76
CA PHE A 141 -2.03 -10.63 -4.40
C PHE A 141 -1.16 -11.53 -3.52
N PHE A 142 -1.01 -11.23 -2.23
CA PHE A 142 -0.26 -12.07 -1.30
C PHE A 142 -0.94 -13.42 -1.07
N TYR A 143 -2.26 -13.50 -1.08
CA TYR A 143 -2.99 -14.75 -1.02
C TYR A 143 -2.71 -15.65 -2.24
N ALA A 144 -2.64 -15.06 -3.44
CA ALA A 144 -2.24 -15.80 -4.63
C ALA A 144 -0.80 -16.33 -4.53
N LEU A 145 0.13 -15.59 -3.90
CA LEU A 145 1.48 -16.08 -3.62
C LEU A 145 1.48 -17.16 -2.54
N PHE A 146 0.66 -17.01 -1.48
CA PHE A 146 0.50 -18.03 -0.44
C PHE A 146 0.06 -19.38 -1.01
N LEU A 147 -0.84 -19.41 -2.00
CA LEU A 147 -1.26 -20.64 -2.67
C LEU A 147 -0.13 -21.37 -3.40
N LEU A 148 1.01 -20.73 -3.64
CA LEU A 148 2.21 -21.33 -4.22
C LEU A 148 3.16 -21.89 -3.13
N VAL A 149 2.89 -21.64 -1.86
CA VAL A 149 3.66 -22.21 -0.74
C VAL A 149 3.26 -23.67 -0.58
N PRO A 150 4.22 -24.62 -0.54
CA PRO A 150 3.91 -26.04 -0.35
C PRO A 150 3.16 -26.29 0.97
N ALA A 151 2.16 -27.17 0.96
CA ALA A 151 1.37 -27.51 2.15
C ALA A 151 2.25 -28.02 3.30
N SER A 152 3.31 -28.79 3.00
CA SER A 152 4.28 -29.27 3.99
C SER A 152 4.98 -28.14 4.75
N VAL A 153 5.06 -26.95 4.16
CA VAL A 153 5.62 -25.74 4.80
C VAL A 153 4.51 -25.00 5.55
N SER A 154 3.37 -24.77 4.91
CA SER A 154 2.27 -24.01 5.49
C SER A 154 1.62 -24.70 6.69
N ASP A 155 1.58 -26.02 6.72
CA ASP A 155 0.94 -26.77 7.80
C ASP A 155 1.79 -26.86 9.08
N ASN A 156 3.12 -26.80 8.93
CA ASN A 156 4.07 -26.87 10.03
C ASN A 156 4.56 -25.50 10.51
N TRP A 157 4.13 -24.45 9.85
CA TRP A 157 4.59 -23.11 10.11
C TRP A 157 3.75 -22.43 11.18
N THR A 158 4.37 -22.19 12.31
CA THR A 158 3.83 -21.40 13.40
C THR A 158 4.52 -20.04 13.40
N TYR A 159 3.97 -19.10 12.64
CA TYR A 159 4.44 -17.73 12.69
C TYR A 159 3.57 -16.94 13.68
N ASP A 160 4.11 -16.75 14.87
CA ASP A 160 3.55 -15.79 15.82
C ASP A 160 4.37 -14.52 15.72
N PHE A 161 3.70 -13.39 15.46
CA PHE A 161 4.33 -12.09 15.30
C PHE A 161 5.15 -11.70 16.54
N GLU A 162 4.67 -12.03 17.74
CA GLU A 162 5.36 -11.79 19.00
C GLU A 162 6.48 -12.81 19.26
N ALA A 163 6.26 -14.05 18.89
CA ALA A 163 7.27 -15.11 18.99
C ALA A 163 8.30 -15.06 17.87
N SER A 164 8.07 -14.27 16.81
CA SER A 164 8.97 -14.17 15.65
C SER A 164 10.41 -13.82 16.04
N VAL A 165 10.59 -13.06 17.11
CA VAL A 165 11.91 -12.73 17.68
C VAL A 165 12.66 -13.97 18.14
N ALA A 166 11.97 -14.90 18.82
CA ALA A 166 12.57 -16.14 19.35
C ALA A 166 12.70 -17.25 18.28
N MET A 167 11.87 -17.21 17.24
CA MET A 167 11.79 -18.26 16.21
C MET A 167 12.69 -17.98 14.99
N ARG A 168 13.48 -16.92 15.01
CA ARG A 168 14.33 -16.47 13.91
C ARG A 168 15.45 -17.44 13.60
N GLY A 169 15.56 -17.76 12.32
CA GLY A 169 16.55 -18.74 11.86
C GLY A 169 16.23 -20.17 12.23
N THR A 170 15.04 -20.44 12.79
CA THR A 170 14.54 -21.80 12.97
C THR A 170 13.96 -22.33 11.67
N GLU A 171 13.77 -23.65 11.57
CA GLU A 171 13.17 -24.30 10.38
C GLU A 171 11.74 -23.83 10.09
N THR A 172 11.10 -23.17 11.05
CA THR A 172 9.74 -22.61 10.96
C THR A 172 9.70 -21.14 10.50
N ASP A 173 10.85 -20.47 10.35
CA ASP A 173 10.92 -19.11 9.80
C ASP A 173 10.74 -19.16 8.27
N LEU A 174 9.74 -18.47 7.74
CA LEU A 174 9.48 -18.39 6.29
C LEU A 174 10.69 -17.94 5.48
N ARG A 175 11.50 -17.04 6.01
CA ARG A 175 12.68 -16.50 5.32
C ARG A 175 13.75 -17.54 5.11
N THR A 176 13.83 -18.55 5.98
CA THR A 176 14.77 -19.67 5.87
C THR A 176 14.24 -20.79 4.97
N THR A 177 12.94 -20.77 4.65
CA THR A 177 12.33 -21.75 3.75
C THR A 177 12.64 -21.43 2.29
N GLN A 178 13.32 -22.33 1.59
CA GLN A 178 13.79 -22.11 0.22
C GLN A 178 12.66 -21.70 -0.75
N SER A 179 11.49 -22.36 -0.68
CA SER A 179 10.36 -22.06 -1.56
C SER A 179 9.82 -20.63 -1.35
N CYS A 180 9.70 -20.19 -0.10
CA CYS A 180 9.22 -18.85 0.21
C CYS A 180 10.25 -17.79 -0.14
N PHE A 181 11.54 -18.06 0.09
CA PHE A 181 12.62 -17.18 -0.33
C PHE A 181 12.68 -17.05 -1.86
N LEU A 182 12.49 -18.13 -2.61
CA LEU A 182 12.43 -18.08 -4.08
C LEU A 182 11.23 -17.27 -4.58
N LEU A 183 10.07 -17.36 -3.93
CA LEU A 183 8.92 -16.51 -4.26
C LEU A 183 9.23 -15.02 -4.02
N TYR A 184 9.91 -14.70 -2.92
CA TYR A 184 10.38 -13.34 -2.65
C TYR A 184 11.34 -12.83 -3.74
N VAL A 185 12.37 -13.61 -4.08
CA VAL A 185 13.33 -13.26 -5.15
C VAL A 185 12.61 -13.08 -6.48
N PHE A 186 11.70 -13.99 -6.83
CA PHE A 186 10.92 -13.91 -8.07
C PHE A 186 10.07 -12.63 -8.11
N PHE A 187 9.38 -12.31 -7.03
CA PHE A 187 8.60 -11.07 -6.90
C PHE A 187 9.48 -9.83 -7.11
N VAL A 188 10.60 -9.74 -6.39
CA VAL A 188 11.52 -8.59 -6.47
C VAL A 188 12.09 -8.45 -7.89
N VAL A 189 12.56 -9.55 -8.47
CA VAL A 189 13.14 -9.54 -9.83
C VAL A 189 12.11 -9.07 -10.84
N LEU A 190 10.89 -9.61 -10.82
CA LEU A 190 9.84 -9.18 -11.76
C LEU A 190 9.48 -7.70 -11.60
N ALA A 191 9.31 -7.23 -10.36
CA ALA A 191 8.94 -5.84 -10.09
C ALA A 191 10.06 -4.87 -10.51
N VAL A 192 11.33 -5.21 -10.22
CA VAL A 192 12.49 -4.41 -10.63
C VAL A 192 12.68 -4.42 -12.15
N LEU A 193 12.49 -5.56 -12.82
CA LEU A 193 12.56 -5.65 -14.28
C LEU A 193 11.47 -4.81 -14.96
N LEU A 194 10.23 -4.86 -14.46
CA LEU A 194 9.15 -4.02 -14.96
C LEU A 194 9.52 -2.54 -14.83
N LEU A 195 9.99 -2.14 -13.65
CA LEU A 195 10.42 -0.76 -13.39
C LEU A 195 11.59 -0.35 -14.30
N ALA A 196 12.59 -1.23 -14.47
CA ALA A 196 13.76 -0.99 -15.32
C ALA A 196 13.40 -0.75 -16.78
N VAL A 197 12.52 -1.61 -17.33
CA VAL A 197 12.07 -1.50 -18.73
C VAL A 197 11.34 -0.17 -18.95
N LEU A 198 10.41 0.17 -18.05
CA LEU A 198 9.63 1.40 -18.16
C LEU A 198 10.48 2.66 -17.94
N LEU A 199 11.37 2.68 -16.95
CA LEU A 199 12.31 3.79 -16.73
C LEU A 199 13.19 4.01 -17.94
N ARG A 200 13.73 2.92 -18.51
CA ARG A 200 14.56 2.99 -19.74
C ARG A 200 13.76 3.58 -20.90
N ASP A 201 12.51 3.19 -21.07
CA ASP A 201 11.66 3.69 -22.16
C ASP A 201 11.36 5.20 -21.99
N VAL A 202 11.00 5.66 -20.79
CA VAL A 202 10.83 7.11 -20.51
C VAL A 202 12.10 7.88 -20.76
N MET A 203 13.25 7.37 -20.31
CA MET A 203 14.52 8.07 -20.37
C MET A 203 15.29 7.88 -21.70
N GLN A 204 14.74 7.15 -22.69
CA GLN A 204 15.44 6.84 -23.96
C GLN A 204 16.02 8.08 -24.66
N ASN A 205 15.38 9.22 -24.54
CA ASN A 205 15.83 10.49 -25.11
C ASN A 205 16.76 11.30 -24.19
N ALA A 206 16.99 10.85 -22.96
CA ALA A 206 17.90 11.49 -22.04
C ALA A 206 19.35 11.19 -22.43
N GLN A 207 20.23 12.16 -22.19
CA GLN A 207 21.65 11.89 -22.26
C GLN A 207 22.00 10.87 -21.18
N TRP A 208 22.80 9.84 -21.52
CA TRP A 208 23.19 8.79 -20.57
C TRP A 208 22.00 7.94 -20.05
N ALA A 209 20.99 7.71 -20.87
CA ALA A 209 19.77 6.98 -20.51
C ALA A 209 20.06 5.66 -19.76
N ARG A 210 21.01 4.84 -20.25
CA ARG A 210 21.36 3.56 -19.62
C ARG A 210 21.92 3.75 -18.20
N ALA A 211 22.87 4.68 -18.04
CA ALA A 211 23.45 4.98 -16.74
C ALA A 211 22.41 5.59 -15.78
N SER A 212 21.56 6.50 -16.28
CA SER A 212 20.48 7.08 -15.48
C SER A 212 19.49 6.02 -15.01
N THR A 213 19.11 5.06 -15.87
CA THR A 213 18.26 3.92 -15.49
C THR A 213 18.95 3.05 -14.43
N PHE A 214 20.23 2.72 -14.63
CA PHE A 214 20.99 1.94 -13.67
C PHE A 214 20.99 2.61 -12.29
N PHE A 215 21.39 3.88 -12.19
CA PHE A 215 21.39 4.59 -10.90
C PHE A 215 19.99 4.78 -10.30
N ALA A 216 18.95 4.90 -11.12
CA ALA A 216 17.58 4.97 -10.64
C ALA A 216 17.13 3.67 -9.93
N LEU A 217 17.57 2.51 -10.41
CA LEU A 217 17.32 1.22 -9.78
C LEU A 217 18.09 1.03 -8.46
N PHE A 218 19.19 1.76 -8.27
CA PHE A 218 19.94 1.82 -7.00
C PHE A 218 19.59 3.05 -6.16
N SER A 219 18.45 3.69 -6.43
CA SER A 219 17.94 4.78 -5.59
C SER A 219 17.58 4.28 -4.19
N PHE A 220 17.65 5.17 -3.21
CA PHE A 220 17.34 4.85 -1.82
C PHE A 220 15.95 4.22 -1.64
N GLY A 221 14.93 4.74 -2.35
CA GLY A 221 13.58 4.20 -2.30
C GLY A 221 13.48 2.77 -2.82
N VAL A 222 14.19 2.44 -3.93
CA VAL A 222 14.21 1.07 -4.48
C VAL A 222 14.94 0.12 -3.54
N LEU A 223 16.12 0.52 -3.03
CA LEU A 223 16.87 -0.31 -2.09
C LEU A 223 16.05 -0.63 -0.84
N ASN A 224 15.38 0.37 -0.26
CA ASN A 224 14.47 0.18 0.88
C ASN A 224 13.27 -0.72 0.56
N ALA A 225 12.71 -0.57 -0.64
CA ALA A 225 11.57 -1.39 -1.05
C ALA A 225 11.97 -2.85 -1.32
N VAL A 226 13.17 -3.08 -1.84
CA VAL A 226 13.75 -4.41 -1.99
C VAL A 226 14.05 -5.02 -0.62
N ASP A 227 14.71 -4.28 0.25
CA ASP A 227 15.05 -4.73 1.61
C ASP A 227 13.80 -5.18 2.39
N ARG A 228 12.72 -4.43 2.32
CA ARG A 228 11.42 -4.77 2.94
C ARG A 228 10.59 -5.80 2.18
N GLY A 229 10.90 -6.07 0.91
CA GLY A 229 10.01 -6.85 0.04
C GLY A 229 8.66 -6.16 -0.21
N ASN A 230 8.65 -4.82 -0.25
CA ASN A 230 7.43 -4.06 -0.28
C ASN A 230 6.78 -4.03 -1.67
N ILE A 231 5.48 -4.26 -1.72
CA ILE A 231 4.66 -4.29 -2.95
C ILE A 231 4.66 -2.95 -3.73
N ILE A 232 5.21 -1.90 -3.14
CA ILE A 232 5.36 -0.59 -3.79
C ILE A 232 6.20 -0.66 -5.08
N LEU A 233 7.15 -1.60 -5.17
CA LEU A 233 7.93 -1.81 -6.39
C LEU A 233 7.02 -2.07 -7.59
N LEU A 234 6.04 -2.95 -7.40
CA LEU A 234 5.04 -3.26 -8.42
C LEU A 234 4.10 -2.07 -8.65
N ALA A 235 3.64 -1.43 -7.57
CA ALA A 235 2.77 -0.25 -7.65
C ALA A 235 3.44 0.92 -8.37
N ALA A 236 4.74 1.16 -8.16
CA ALA A 236 5.52 2.18 -8.86
C ALA A 236 5.67 1.87 -10.36
N GLY A 237 5.94 0.61 -10.71
CA GLY A 237 5.99 0.17 -12.10
C GLY A 237 4.65 0.38 -12.82
N LEU A 238 3.53 -0.06 -12.23
CA LEU A 238 2.20 0.12 -12.78
C LEU A 238 1.81 1.61 -12.89
N SER A 239 2.21 2.42 -11.91
CA SER A 239 2.02 3.87 -11.92
C SER A 239 2.79 4.54 -13.06
N LEU A 240 4.03 4.13 -13.26
CA LEU A 240 4.85 4.62 -14.37
C LEU A 240 4.25 4.21 -15.72
N PHE A 241 3.77 2.96 -15.85
CA PHE A 241 3.06 2.49 -17.05
C PHE A 241 1.83 3.34 -17.33
N PHE A 242 1.03 3.67 -16.31
CA PHE A 242 -0.09 4.59 -16.46
C PHE A 242 0.34 5.94 -16.99
N VAL A 243 1.34 6.59 -16.36
CA VAL A 243 1.80 7.93 -16.77
C VAL A 243 2.29 7.93 -18.22
N MET A 244 2.95 6.86 -18.67
CA MET A 244 3.45 6.72 -20.04
C MET A 244 2.33 6.53 -21.05
N TYR A 245 1.31 5.71 -20.75
CA TYR A 245 0.42 5.16 -21.78
C TYR A 245 -1.03 5.62 -21.68
N HIS A 246 -1.44 6.39 -20.66
CA HIS A 246 -2.82 6.89 -20.54
C HIS A 246 -3.29 7.76 -21.72
N ARG A 247 -2.36 8.30 -22.52
CA ARG A 247 -2.61 9.06 -23.75
C ARG A 247 -2.34 8.26 -25.04
N SER A 248 -2.15 6.96 -24.94
CA SER A 248 -1.85 6.12 -26.11
C SER A 248 -2.94 6.25 -27.18
N LYS A 249 -2.54 6.30 -28.44
CA LYS A 249 -3.45 6.28 -29.59
C LYS A 249 -4.17 4.94 -29.71
N ARG A 250 -3.53 3.84 -29.26
CA ARG A 250 -4.13 2.49 -29.23
C ARG A 250 -5.08 2.40 -28.05
N ALA A 251 -6.38 2.23 -28.32
CA ALA A 251 -7.43 2.22 -27.30
C ALA A 251 -7.19 1.18 -26.19
N TRP A 252 -6.79 -0.06 -26.55
CA TRP A 252 -6.53 -1.11 -25.58
C TRP A 252 -5.33 -0.82 -24.67
N VAL A 253 -4.24 -0.19 -25.19
CA VAL A 253 -3.08 0.21 -24.37
C VAL A 253 -3.46 1.32 -23.39
N ARG A 254 -4.27 2.28 -23.88
CA ARG A 254 -4.80 3.35 -23.03
C ARG A 254 -5.67 2.77 -21.91
N GLU A 255 -6.55 1.83 -22.23
CA GLU A 255 -7.43 1.21 -21.25
C GLU A 255 -6.63 0.39 -20.22
N LEU A 256 -5.63 -0.38 -20.68
CA LEU A 256 -4.72 -1.11 -19.81
C LEU A 256 -3.96 -0.16 -18.86
N ALA A 257 -3.61 1.03 -19.33
CA ALA A 257 -2.97 2.04 -18.47
C ALA A 257 -3.91 2.54 -17.36
N LEU A 258 -5.21 2.74 -17.65
CA LEU A 258 -6.19 3.12 -16.64
C LEU A 258 -6.38 2.01 -15.59
N VAL A 259 -6.46 0.76 -16.04
CA VAL A 259 -6.51 -0.43 -15.17
C VAL A 259 -5.22 -0.53 -14.34
N ALA A 260 -4.06 -0.28 -14.93
CA ALA A 260 -2.78 -0.31 -14.21
C ALA A 260 -2.75 0.69 -13.06
N LEU A 261 -3.29 1.90 -13.24
CA LEU A 261 -3.42 2.87 -12.14
C LEU A 261 -4.38 2.37 -11.06
N ALA A 262 -5.51 1.80 -11.44
CA ALA A 262 -6.48 1.23 -10.51
C ALA A 262 -5.87 0.08 -9.69
N VAL A 263 -5.13 -0.80 -10.34
CA VAL A 263 -4.39 -1.89 -9.67
C VAL A 263 -3.30 -1.30 -8.75
N ALA A 264 -2.51 -0.33 -9.22
CA ALA A 264 -1.51 0.33 -8.38
C ALA A 264 -2.14 0.94 -7.11
N ALA A 265 -3.30 1.60 -7.25
CA ALA A 265 -4.06 2.15 -6.12
C ALA A 265 -4.65 1.07 -5.22
N GLY A 266 -5.05 -0.07 -5.78
CA GLY A 266 -5.49 -1.25 -5.03
C GLY A 266 -4.36 -1.99 -4.29
N LEU A 267 -3.11 -1.85 -4.75
CA LEU A 267 -1.94 -2.37 -4.04
C LEU A 267 -1.45 -1.42 -2.94
N LYS A 268 -1.46 -0.13 -3.21
CA LYS A 268 -1.13 0.98 -2.27
C LYS A 268 -2.03 2.17 -2.62
N ILE A 269 -2.70 2.78 -1.66
CA ILE A 269 -3.74 3.78 -1.93
C ILE A 269 -3.22 5.03 -2.65
N TYR A 270 -2.04 5.50 -2.25
CA TYR A 270 -1.53 6.81 -2.69
C TYR A 270 -1.23 6.94 -4.20
N PRO A 271 -0.94 5.89 -5.01
CA PRO A 271 -0.90 6.01 -6.47
C PRO A 271 -2.16 6.60 -7.10
N ALA A 272 -3.33 6.52 -6.42
CA ALA A 272 -4.57 7.13 -6.89
C ALA A 272 -4.43 8.63 -7.19
N PHE A 273 -3.53 9.34 -6.49
CA PHE A 273 -3.22 10.76 -6.76
C PHE A 273 -2.76 11.00 -8.20
N LEU A 274 -2.15 10.02 -8.88
CA LEU A 274 -1.78 10.15 -10.29
C LEU A 274 -2.99 10.28 -11.23
N GLY A 275 -4.20 9.88 -10.80
CA GLY A 275 -5.44 10.12 -11.53
C GLY A 275 -5.69 11.60 -11.84
N VAL A 276 -5.09 12.52 -11.07
CA VAL A 276 -5.07 13.97 -11.33
C VAL A 276 -4.54 14.30 -12.74
N MET A 277 -3.64 13.46 -13.28
CA MET A 277 -3.13 13.65 -14.65
C MET A 277 -4.24 13.55 -15.71
N LEU A 278 -5.30 12.76 -15.47
CA LEU A 278 -6.46 12.67 -16.35
C LEU A 278 -7.28 13.96 -16.31
N LEU A 279 -7.47 14.55 -15.13
CA LEU A 279 -8.14 15.84 -14.94
C LEU A 279 -7.34 16.96 -15.59
N ARG A 280 -6.02 16.99 -15.41
CA ARG A 280 -5.11 17.92 -16.06
C ARG A 280 -5.23 17.87 -17.58
N ASN A 281 -5.42 16.68 -18.14
CA ASN A 281 -5.58 16.46 -19.57
C ASN A 281 -7.02 16.64 -20.06
N ARG A 282 -7.97 16.98 -19.16
CA ARG A 282 -9.40 17.12 -19.43
C ARG A 282 -10.05 15.85 -20.01
N ASP A 283 -9.48 14.68 -19.72
CA ASP A 283 -10.07 13.39 -20.12
C ASP A 283 -10.99 12.84 -19.00
N PHE A 284 -12.12 13.52 -18.83
CA PHE A 284 -13.10 13.18 -17.77
C PHE A 284 -13.68 11.78 -17.93
N LYS A 285 -13.79 11.27 -19.17
CA LYS A 285 -14.29 9.90 -19.40
C LYS A 285 -13.30 8.85 -18.89
N ALA A 286 -12.02 9.06 -19.17
CA ALA A 286 -10.98 8.19 -18.63
C ALA A 286 -10.91 8.31 -17.09
N ALA A 287 -11.04 9.52 -16.54
CA ALA A 287 -11.07 9.74 -15.10
C ALA A 287 -12.22 8.97 -14.43
N ILE A 288 -13.44 9.05 -14.98
CA ILE A 288 -14.60 8.31 -14.47
C ILE A 288 -14.32 6.80 -14.49
N ARG A 289 -13.89 6.24 -15.63
CA ARG A 289 -13.59 4.80 -15.72
C ARG A 289 -12.52 4.39 -14.71
N THR A 290 -11.44 5.19 -14.58
CA THR A 290 -10.37 4.89 -13.62
C THR A 290 -10.86 4.88 -12.18
N VAL A 291 -11.78 5.78 -11.81
CA VAL A 291 -12.41 5.78 -10.48
C VAL A 291 -13.19 4.48 -10.26
N PHE A 292 -14.00 4.05 -11.24
CA PHE A 292 -14.75 2.81 -11.12
C PHE A 292 -13.85 1.57 -11.10
N TYR A 293 -12.77 1.55 -11.89
CA TYR A 293 -11.76 0.48 -11.81
C TYR A 293 -11.06 0.48 -10.45
N GLY A 294 -10.76 1.66 -9.88
CA GLY A 294 -10.17 1.79 -8.55
C GLY A 294 -11.11 1.27 -7.46
N ILE A 295 -12.40 1.63 -7.52
CA ILE A 295 -13.40 1.10 -6.57
C ILE A 295 -13.50 -0.42 -6.73
N ALA A 296 -13.56 -0.94 -7.95
CA ALA A 296 -13.58 -2.38 -8.19
C ALA A 296 -12.33 -3.07 -7.64
N ALA A 297 -11.14 -2.49 -7.85
CA ALA A 297 -9.87 -3.01 -7.33
C ALA A 297 -9.78 -3.00 -5.80
N LEU A 298 -10.48 -2.07 -5.13
CA LEU A 298 -10.53 -2.01 -3.66
C LEU A 298 -11.62 -2.92 -3.07
N VAL A 299 -12.76 -3.04 -3.74
CA VAL A 299 -13.92 -3.71 -3.14
C VAL A 299 -14.04 -5.17 -3.57
N LEU A 300 -13.87 -5.50 -4.87
CA LEU A 300 -14.07 -6.88 -5.32
C LEU A 300 -13.16 -7.92 -4.64
N PRO A 301 -11.88 -7.61 -4.31
CA PRO A 301 -11.01 -8.59 -3.66
C PRO A 301 -11.45 -9.01 -2.26
N VAL A 302 -12.30 -8.26 -1.55
CA VAL A 302 -12.78 -8.63 -0.22
C VAL A 302 -13.52 -9.98 -0.24
N PHE A 303 -14.15 -10.30 -1.38
CA PHE A 303 -14.88 -11.56 -1.55
C PHE A 303 -13.98 -12.80 -1.68
N ALA A 304 -12.67 -12.62 -1.76
CA ALA A 304 -11.72 -13.73 -1.63
C ALA A 304 -11.48 -14.14 -0.17
N PHE A 305 -11.89 -13.29 0.79
CA PHE A 305 -11.64 -13.48 2.22
C PHE A 305 -12.93 -13.88 2.95
N GLN A 306 -12.77 -14.54 4.11
CA GLN A 306 -13.92 -14.99 4.92
C GLN A 306 -14.72 -13.80 5.47
N GLU A 307 -14.04 -12.69 5.75
CA GLU A 307 -14.62 -11.46 6.28
C GLU A 307 -15.58 -10.76 5.30
N GLY A 308 -15.42 -10.99 3.99
CA GLY A 308 -16.30 -10.40 2.96
C GLY A 308 -16.44 -8.88 3.09
N VAL A 309 -17.68 -8.39 3.02
CA VAL A 309 -17.98 -6.95 3.12
C VAL A 309 -17.60 -6.37 4.49
N TYR A 310 -17.67 -7.17 5.55
CA TYR A 310 -17.22 -6.76 6.88
C TYR A 310 -15.71 -6.46 6.90
N GLY A 311 -14.91 -7.25 6.19
CA GLY A 311 -13.47 -6.99 6.05
C GLY A 311 -13.17 -5.61 5.42
N LEU A 312 -14.02 -5.14 4.49
CA LEU A 312 -13.91 -3.78 3.95
C LEU A 312 -14.17 -2.71 5.03
N GLN A 313 -15.19 -2.93 5.87
CA GLN A 313 -15.51 -2.03 6.98
C GLN A 313 -14.36 -1.97 8.00
N LEU A 314 -13.80 -3.13 8.37
CA LEU A 314 -12.63 -3.21 9.26
C LEU A 314 -11.44 -2.48 8.66
N TRP A 315 -11.10 -2.75 7.40
CA TRP A 315 -10.00 -2.08 6.73
C TRP A 315 -10.13 -0.56 6.74
N LEU A 316 -11.33 -0.02 6.47
CA LEU A 316 -11.57 1.43 6.54
C LEU A 316 -11.37 1.95 7.97
N LYS A 317 -11.87 1.24 8.99
CA LYS A 317 -11.68 1.60 10.41
C LYS A 317 -10.18 1.65 10.78
N ILE A 318 -9.41 0.62 10.38
CA ILE A 318 -7.96 0.53 10.59
C ILE A 318 -7.23 1.70 9.88
N LEU A 319 -7.58 1.96 8.62
CA LEU A 319 -7.00 3.03 7.82
C LEU A 319 -7.21 4.42 8.45
N PHE A 320 -8.44 4.72 8.90
CA PHE A 320 -8.75 5.99 9.56
C PHE A 320 -8.07 6.09 10.93
N SER A 321 -8.05 5.01 11.71
CA SER A 321 -7.33 4.96 12.99
C SER A 321 -5.84 5.22 12.79
N PHE A 322 -5.21 4.60 11.79
CA PHE A 322 -3.81 4.86 11.47
C PHE A 322 -3.55 6.31 11.06
N GLY A 323 -4.44 6.89 10.25
CA GLY A 323 -4.35 8.29 9.83
C GLY A 323 -4.46 9.28 10.97
N SER A 324 -5.26 8.95 12.00
CA SER A 324 -5.49 9.82 13.16
C SER A 324 -4.42 9.73 14.25
N LYS A 325 -3.55 8.69 14.24
CA LYS A 325 -2.47 8.55 15.23
C LYS A 325 -1.53 9.74 15.15
N SER A 326 -1.19 10.32 16.32
CA SER A 326 -0.18 11.36 16.39
C SER A 326 1.19 10.82 16.02
N LYS A 327 2.01 11.66 15.39
CA LYS A 327 3.36 11.30 14.95
C LYS A 327 4.40 11.97 15.83
N THR A 328 5.47 11.25 16.12
CA THR A 328 6.64 11.82 16.77
C THR A 328 7.31 12.82 15.81
N PRO A 329 7.77 13.98 16.30
CA PRO A 329 8.30 15.05 15.44
C PRO A 329 9.44 14.60 14.54
N TRP A 330 10.34 13.79 15.06
CA TRP A 330 11.58 13.40 14.39
C TRP A 330 11.47 12.12 13.55
N ALA A 331 10.48 11.28 13.85
CA ALA A 331 10.39 9.91 13.33
C ALA A 331 9.46 9.79 12.12
N GLY A 332 9.52 10.70 11.16
CA GLY A 332 8.66 10.58 10.00
C GLY A 332 9.11 11.39 8.80
N ASN A 333 8.70 10.95 7.63
CA ASN A 333 9.11 11.48 6.34
C ASN A 333 7.97 12.10 5.52
N GLY A 334 6.80 12.37 6.13
CA GLY A 334 5.62 12.91 5.47
C GLY A 334 5.33 14.37 5.83
N ILE A 335 4.32 14.95 5.16
CA ILE A 335 3.86 16.32 5.42
C ILE A 335 3.32 16.46 6.85
N ASN A 336 2.61 15.44 7.36
CA ASN A 336 2.13 15.44 8.74
C ASN A 336 3.28 15.47 9.77
N SER A 337 4.37 14.74 9.50
CA SER A 337 5.56 14.76 10.37
C SER A 337 6.32 16.09 10.28
N MET A 338 6.32 16.75 9.12
CA MET A 338 6.86 18.10 8.98
C MET A 338 6.11 19.10 9.88
N PHE A 339 4.78 19.01 9.96
CA PHE A 339 4.00 19.84 10.87
C PHE A 339 4.27 19.51 12.35
N ALA A 340 4.37 18.21 12.69
CA ALA A 340 4.72 17.79 14.04
C ALA A 340 6.12 18.29 14.47
N HIS A 341 7.08 18.26 13.56
CA HIS A 341 8.42 18.80 13.79
C HIS A 341 8.37 20.34 14.02
N GLY A 342 7.63 21.05 13.16
CA GLY A 342 7.45 22.50 13.31
C GLY A 342 6.80 22.88 14.66
N ALA A 343 5.76 22.17 15.05
CA ALA A 343 5.10 22.37 16.35
C ALA A 343 6.05 22.12 17.52
N HIS A 344 6.84 21.04 17.46
CA HIS A 344 7.84 20.74 18.48
C HIS A 344 8.92 21.83 18.61
N LEU A 345 9.37 22.40 17.50
CA LEU A 345 10.31 23.52 17.53
C LEU A 345 9.70 24.77 18.21
N VAL A 346 8.41 25.02 17.93
CA VAL A 346 7.68 26.12 18.60
C VAL A 346 7.57 25.85 20.09
N ASP A 347 7.24 24.65 20.51
CA ASP A 347 7.16 24.23 21.92
C ASP A 347 8.50 24.40 22.64
N LEU A 348 9.61 24.02 21.99
CA LEU A 348 10.96 24.22 22.53
C LEU A 348 11.29 25.72 22.75
N ILE A 349 10.89 26.58 21.80
CA ILE A 349 11.13 28.04 21.91
C ILE A 349 10.21 28.67 22.96
N ALA A 350 8.96 28.24 23.02
CA ALA A 350 7.96 28.80 23.94
C ALA A 350 8.03 28.21 25.36
N GLY A 351 8.83 27.16 25.58
CA GLY A 351 8.89 26.47 26.87
C GLY A 351 7.57 25.74 27.20
N THR A 352 6.78 25.39 26.18
CA THR A 352 5.50 24.69 26.33
C THR A 352 5.67 23.19 26.03
N SER A 353 4.78 22.37 26.58
CA SER A 353 4.69 20.95 26.28
C SER A 353 3.28 20.68 25.80
N ASN A 354 3.05 20.84 24.51
CA ASN A 354 1.77 20.51 23.93
C ASN A 354 1.69 19.00 23.72
N ALA A 355 0.54 18.42 24.06
CA ALA A 355 0.25 17.03 23.77
C ALA A 355 0.40 16.77 22.26
N THR A 356 0.82 15.56 21.91
CA THR A 356 0.94 15.09 20.54
C THR A 356 -0.37 15.31 19.77
N VAL A 357 -0.37 16.27 18.85
CA VAL A 357 -1.52 16.62 18.01
C VAL A 357 -1.41 15.88 16.67
N SER A 358 -2.50 15.34 16.19
CA SER A 358 -2.55 14.78 14.84
C SER A 358 -2.66 15.89 13.81
N PHE A 359 -1.72 15.96 12.89
CA PHE A 359 -1.71 16.91 11.77
C PHE A 359 -2.26 16.31 10.47
N PHE A 360 -2.97 15.19 10.55
CA PHE A 360 -3.48 14.49 9.36
C PHE A 360 -4.35 15.37 8.47
N ALA A 361 -5.30 16.11 9.05
CA ALA A 361 -6.20 16.99 8.30
C ALA A 361 -5.43 18.14 7.63
N ALA A 362 -4.47 18.75 8.34
CA ALA A 362 -3.64 19.83 7.81
C ALA A 362 -2.73 19.30 6.66
N ALA A 363 -2.12 18.14 6.85
CA ALA A 363 -1.30 17.51 5.82
C ALA A 363 -2.11 17.17 4.57
N PHE A 364 -3.33 16.65 4.74
CA PHE A 364 -4.23 16.35 3.64
C PHE A 364 -4.68 17.64 2.90
N ALA A 365 -4.94 18.72 3.63
CA ALA A 365 -5.24 20.02 3.02
C ALA A 365 -4.06 20.55 2.16
N VAL A 366 -2.82 20.43 2.66
CA VAL A 366 -1.62 20.78 1.86
C VAL A 366 -1.49 19.87 0.64
N ALA A 367 -1.72 18.58 0.78
CA ALA A 367 -1.72 17.65 -0.36
C ALA A 367 -2.76 18.06 -1.42
N ALA A 368 -3.95 18.48 -1.01
CA ALA A 368 -4.98 19.00 -1.92
C ALA A 368 -4.52 20.29 -2.62
N VAL A 369 -3.86 21.20 -1.92
CA VAL A 369 -3.26 22.41 -2.53
C VAL A 369 -2.19 22.02 -3.56
N LEU A 370 -1.33 21.04 -3.25
CA LEU A 370 -0.33 20.55 -4.21
C LEU A 370 -0.96 19.94 -5.46
N VAL A 371 -2.07 19.22 -5.31
CA VAL A 371 -2.87 18.71 -6.44
C VAL A 371 -3.37 19.86 -7.32
N VAL A 372 -3.91 20.92 -6.72
CA VAL A 372 -4.34 22.12 -7.46
C VAL A 372 -3.15 22.77 -8.17
N CYS A 373 -2.01 22.92 -7.50
CA CYS A 373 -0.78 23.43 -8.12
C CYS A 373 -0.32 22.56 -9.30
N ALA A 374 -0.42 21.23 -9.19
CA ALA A 374 -0.08 20.30 -10.25
C ALA A 374 -0.98 20.46 -11.49
N LEU A 375 -2.27 20.75 -11.32
CA LEU A 375 -3.20 21.04 -12.41
C LEU A 375 -2.82 22.32 -13.17
N LEU A 376 -2.20 23.30 -12.49
CA LEU A 376 -1.80 24.59 -13.06
C LEU A 376 -0.40 24.57 -13.69
N CYS A 377 0.45 23.61 -13.36
CA CYS A 377 1.81 23.50 -13.91
C CYS A 377 1.81 23.26 -15.42
N ARG A 378 2.77 23.87 -16.12
CA ARG A 378 2.89 23.74 -17.59
C ARG A 378 3.54 22.42 -18.01
N GLN A 379 4.63 22.05 -17.35
CA GLN A 379 5.41 20.86 -17.69
C GLN A 379 4.88 19.63 -16.94
N GLU A 380 4.99 18.47 -17.55
CA GLU A 380 4.49 17.22 -17.01
C GLU A 380 5.26 16.77 -15.77
N TRP A 381 6.59 16.84 -15.82
CA TRP A 381 7.43 16.48 -14.67
C TRP A 381 7.16 17.35 -13.43
N GLN A 382 6.80 18.65 -13.63
CA GLN A 382 6.43 19.55 -12.52
C GLN A 382 5.17 19.05 -11.82
N ALA A 383 4.14 18.72 -12.60
CA ALA A 383 2.91 18.17 -12.07
C ALA A 383 3.17 16.82 -11.34
N LEU A 384 3.96 15.94 -11.95
CA LEU A 384 4.32 14.65 -11.35
C LEU A 384 5.11 14.82 -10.04
N LEU A 385 6.03 15.79 -9.95
CA LEU A 385 6.75 16.08 -8.71
C LEU A 385 5.78 16.51 -7.60
N LEU A 386 4.87 17.45 -7.88
CA LEU A 386 3.91 17.92 -6.88
C LEU A 386 2.92 16.85 -6.46
N ILE A 387 2.46 16.01 -7.40
CA ILE A 387 1.62 14.85 -7.10
C ILE A 387 2.38 13.85 -6.21
N THR A 388 3.65 13.58 -6.51
CA THR A 388 4.48 12.68 -5.69
C THR A 388 4.66 13.22 -4.27
N VAL A 389 4.89 14.53 -4.11
CA VAL A 389 4.96 15.15 -2.78
C VAL A 389 3.60 15.09 -2.07
N ALA A 390 2.48 15.28 -2.80
CA ALA A 390 1.14 15.13 -2.24
C ALA A 390 0.86 13.71 -1.73
N MET A 391 1.40 12.67 -2.37
CA MET A 391 1.31 11.28 -1.88
C MET A 391 1.97 11.09 -0.51
N MET A 392 2.92 11.95 -0.15
CA MET A 392 3.62 11.92 1.14
C MET A 392 2.86 12.72 2.23
N TYR A 393 1.53 12.85 2.13
CA TYR A 393 0.73 13.57 3.14
C TYR A 393 0.80 12.92 4.52
N GLN A 394 0.91 11.58 4.56
CA GLN A 394 1.09 10.77 5.75
C GLN A 394 2.51 10.21 5.79
N SER A 395 3.08 10.08 6.98
CA SER A 395 4.37 9.43 7.17
C SER A 395 4.30 7.96 6.74
N GLN A 396 5.26 7.56 5.94
CA GLN A 396 5.38 6.22 5.36
C GLN A 396 6.82 5.70 5.58
N GLY A 397 7.03 4.42 5.33
CA GLY A 397 8.40 3.89 5.22
C GLY A 397 9.17 4.52 4.04
N ASN A 398 10.49 4.49 4.10
CA ASN A 398 11.37 5.11 3.11
C ASN A 398 11.17 4.57 1.67
N TYR A 399 10.53 3.41 1.54
CA TYR A 399 10.18 2.83 0.24
C TYR A 399 9.22 3.72 -0.59
N ILE A 400 8.51 4.70 0.02
CA ILE A 400 7.63 5.62 -0.73
C ILE A 400 8.40 6.43 -1.78
N TYR A 401 9.71 6.64 -1.58
CA TYR A 401 10.55 7.35 -2.55
C TYR A 401 10.69 6.62 -3.89
N CYS A 402 10.28 5.34 -4.01
CA CYS A 402 10.11 4.69 -5.30
C CYS A 402 9.19 5.49 -6.24
N MET A 403 8.17 6.17 -5.69
CA MET A 403 7.27 7.02 -6.47
C MET A 403 7.98 8.27 -7.03
N ALA A 404 9.06 8.73 -6.38
CA ALA A 404 9.85 9.86 -6.86
C ALA A 404 10.68 9.55 -8.11
N LEU A 405 10.82 8.27 -8.48
CA LEU A 405 11.42 7.87 -9.75
C LEU A 405 10.60 8.34 -10.96
N ILE A 406 9.28 8.45 -10.81
CA ILE A 406 8.39 8.89 -11.89
C ILE A 406 8.72 10.34 -12.31
N PRO A 407 8.63 11.35 -11.42
CA PRO A 407 9.02 12.71 -11.79
C PRO A 407 10.52 12.84 -12.14
N LEU A 408 11.42 12.07 -11.53
CA LEU A 408 12.84 12.04 -11.88
C LEU A 408 13.05 11.62 -13.34
N ALA A 409 12.43 10.51 -13.76
CA ALA A 409 12.57 10.01 -15.13
C ALA A 409 12.08 11.02 -16.16
N TYR A 410 10.91 11.64 -15.93
CA TYR A 410 10.37 12.68 -16.79
C TYR A 410 11.21 13.95 -16.78
N PHE A 411 11.75 14.34 -15.62
CA PHE A 411 12.67 15.48 -15.49
C PHE A 411 13.93 15.26 -16.33
N LEU A 412 14.60 14.10 -16.18
CA LEU A 412 15.81 13.78 -16.92
C LEU A 412 15.58 13.64 -18.43
N ALA A 413 14.39 13.20 -18.85
CA ALA A 413 14.02 13.11 -20.26
C ALA A 413 13.76 14.47 -20.89
N GLN A 414 13.13 15.39 -20.17
CA GLN A 414 12.68 16.71 -20.68
C GLN A 414 13.73 17.81 -20.46
N GLU A 415 14.38 17.87 -19.31
CA GLU A 415 15.34 18.90 -18.92
C GLU A 415 16.76 18.50 -19.22
N LYS A 416 17.22 18.74 -20.47
CA LYS A 416 18.56 18.36 -20.90
C LYS A 416 19.68 19.22 -20.29
N VAL A 417 19.35 20.45 -19.89
CA VAL A 417 20.29 21.44 -19.38
C VAL A 417 19.78 22.03 -18.06
N MET A 418 20.64 22.07 -17.08
CA MET A 418 20.38 22.69 -15.79
C MET A 418 20.22 24.21 -15.95
N THR A 419 19.08 24.74 -15.52
CA THR A 419 18.75 26.17 -15.50
C THR A 419 18.52 26.63 -14.06
N ARG A 420 18.55 27.94 -13.83
CA ARG A 420 18.26 28.48 -12.47
C ARG A 420 16.87 28.09 -11.96
N GLN A 421 15.90 27.89 -12.85
CA GLN A 421 14.51 27.58 -12.50
C GLN A 421 14.31 26.11 -12.10
N ASN A 422 15.17 25.19 -12.54
CA ASN A 422 15.05 23.78 -12.26
C ASN A 422 16.08 23.22 -11.26
N ILE A 423 16.95 24.09 -10.68
CA ILE A 423 17.91 23.67 -9.64
C ILE A 423 17.18 23.17 -8.39
N LEU A 424 16.21 23.94 -7.88
CA LEU A 424 15.48 23.56 -6.66
C LEU A 424 14.72 22.25 -6.82
N PRO A 425 13.87 22.05 -7.85
CA PRO A 425 13.21 20.76 -8.03
C PRO A 425 14.19 19.62 -8.30
N PHE A 426 15.33 19.87 -8.96
CA PHE A 426 16.37 18.87 -9.09
C PHE A 426 16.95 18.49 -7.73
N ALA A 427 17.25 19.45 -6.86
CA ALA A 427 17.76 19.17 -5.51
C ALA A 427 16.74 18.35 -4.68
N VAL A 428 15.44 18.67 -4.77
CA VAL A 428 14.38 17.88 -4.14
C VAL A 428 14.38 16.43 -4.66
N LEU A 429 14.45 16.26 -5.98
CA LEU A 429 14.52 14.93 -6.58
C LEU A 429 15.78 14.17 -6.15
N MET A 430 16.91 14.86 -5.95
CA MET A 430 18.14 14.23 -5.44
C MET A 430 17.97 13.76 -4.00
N VAL A 431 17.36 14.56 -3.12
CA VAL A 431 17.09 14.17 -1.73
C VAL A 431 16.24 12.89 -1.67
N PHE A 432 15.25 12.76 -2.53
CA PHE A 432 14.37 11.57 -2.53
C PHE A 432 15.04 10.33 -3.14
N ASN A 433 15.98 10.50 -4.08
CA ASN A 433 16.49 9.38 -4.85
C ASN A 433 17.93 8.97 -4.49
N LEU A 434 18.77 9.90 -4.02
CA LEU A 434 20.15 9.54 -3.70
C LEU A 434 20.23 8.75 -2.39
N PRO A 435 21.05 7.70 -2.34
CA PRO A 435 21.38 6.98 -1.11
C PRO A 435 22.38 7.82 -0.30
N LEU A 436 21.87 8.81 0.44
CA LEU A 436 22.71 9.71 1.24
C LEU A 436 23.30 8.97 2.43
N PRO A 437 24.63 8.89 2.56
CA PRO A 437 25.31 8.25 3.69
C PRO A 437 25.25 9.19 4.91
N ILE A 438 24.35 8.93 5.83
CA ILE A 438 24.21 9.69 7.06
C ILE A 438 24.59 8.80 8.22
N PHE A 439 25.57 9.23 9.01
CA PHE A 439 26.23 8.48 10.08
C PHE A 439 25.73 8.86 11.46
N GLU A 440 24.72 8.20 11.97
CA GLU A 440 24.30 8.41 13.35
C GLU A 440 23.48 7.22 13.85
N GLU A 441 23.58 6.84 15.11
CA GLU A 441 22.69 5.85 15.73
C GLU A 441 21.21 6.27 15.62
N ARG A 442 20.94 7.55 15.45
CA ARG A 442 19.60 8.13 15.24
C ARG A 442 19.43 8.74 13.85
N ASN A 443 20.03 8.15 12.86
CA ASN A 443 20.05 8.60 11.46
C ASN A 443 18.69 8.96 10.88
N SER A 444 17.63 8.30 11.34
CA SER A 444 16.28 8.61 10.90
C SER A 444 15.94 10.08 11.12
N TYR A 445 16.43 10.71 12.18
CA TYR A 445 16.11 12.11 12.50
C TYR A 445 16.71 13.08 11.48
N ILE A 446 18.03 13.00 11.22
CA ILE A 446 18.70 13.89 10.27
C ILE A 446 18.16 13.67 8.86
N ARG A 447 18.04 12.41 8.43
CA ARG A 447 17.48 12.08 7.12
C ARG A 447 16.06 12.61 6.99
N ASN A 448 15.20 12.36 7.97
CA ASN A 448 13.82 12.80 7.95
C ASN A 448 13.72 14.33 7.94
N THR A 449 14.59 15.03 8.68
CA THR A 449 14.66 16.51 8.64
C THR A 449 15.05 17.01 7.24
N ILE A 450 16.05 16.41 6.60
CA ILE A 450 16.45 16.76 5.23
C ILE A 450 15.30 16.53 4.25
N VAL A 451 14.59 15.42 4.38
CA VAL A 451 13.40 15.12 3.57
C VAL A 451 12.27 16.10 3.82
N GLN A 452 12.00 16.46 5.08
CA GLN A 452 10.97 17.45 5.43
C GLN A 452 11.29 18.82 4.84
N LEU A 453 12.56 19.23 4.86
CA LEU A 453 13.03 20.45 4.19
C LEU A 453 12.86 20.37 2.66
N ALA A 454 13.11 19.22 2.05
CA ALA A 454 12.86 19.01 0.63
C ALA A 454 11.36 19.06 0.29
N ILE A 455 10.49 18.48 1.13
CA ILE A 455 9.04 18.57 1.01
C ILE A 455 8.60 20.03 1.10
N LEU A 456 9.05 20.77 2.12
CA LEU A 456 8.74 22.20 2.29
C LEU A 456 9.20 23.03 1.08
N THR A 457 10.42 22.74 0.58
CA THR A 457 10.95 23.38 -0.64
C THR A 457 10.06 23.12 -1.85
N ALA A 458 9.59 21.87 -2.02
CA ALA A 458 8.69 21.51 -3.11
C ALA A 458 7.32 22.19 -2.99
N ILE A 459 6.78 22.31 -1.77
CA ILE A 459 5.52 23.02 -1.51
C ILE A 459 5.64 24.48 -1.92
N ILE A 460 6.64 25.19 -1.39
CA ILE A 460 6.87 26.62 -1.69
C ILE A 460 7.09 26.81 -3.19
N TRP A 461 7.98 26.00 -3.78
CA TRP A 461 8.26 26.06 -5.22
C TRP A 461 6.99 25.81 -6.04
N GLY A 462 6.18 24.81 -5.68
CA GLY A 462 4.94 24.46 -6.38
C GLY A 462 3.92 25.60 -6.36
N VAL A 463 3.73 26.24 -5.20
CA VAL A 463 2.84 27.41 -5.07
C VAL A 463 3.34 28.57 -5.92
N VAL A 464 4.64 28.88 -5.90
CA VAL A 464 5.24 29.96 -6.72
C VAL A 464 5.05 29.66 -8.21
N GLN A 465 5.26 28.40 -8.64
CA GLN A 465 5.02 28.03 -10.06
C GLN A 465 3.55 28.16 -10.45
N ALA A 466 2.63 27.73 -9.60
CA ALA A 466 1.19 27.85 -9.84
C ALA A 466 0.77 29.33 -9.98
N VAL A 467 1.23 30.19 -9.05
CA VAL A 467 0.98 31.65 -9.12
C VAL A 467 1.54 32.24 -10.42
N ASN A 468 2.79 31.91 -10.80
CA ASN A 468 3.39 32.36 -12.03
C ASN A 468 2.59 31.93 -13.27
N CYS A 469 2.05 30.70 -13.27
CA CYS A 469 1.21 30.19 -14.35
C CYS A 469 -0.12 30.96 -14.44
N VAL A 470 -0.76 31.24 -13.31
CA VAL A 470 -2.00 32.05 -13.26
C VAL A 470 -1.75 33.47 -13.72
N LEU A 471 -0.71 34.15 -13.23
CA LEU A 471 -0.35 35.51 -13.64
C LEU A 471 -0.04 35.58 -15.14
N ALA A 472 0.64 34.59 -15.69
CA ALA A 472 0.90 34.51 -17.12
C ALA A 472 -0.40 34.30 -17.94
N ALA A 473 -1.34 33.49 -17.44
CA ALA A 473 -2.64 33.29 -18.08
C ALA A 473 -3.51 34.54 -18.06
N LEU A 474 -3.49 35.33 -16.98
CA LEU A 474 -4.22 36.60 -16.87
C LEU A 474 -3.69 37.67 -17.82
N LYS A 475 -2.39 37.65 -18.14
CA LYS A 475 -1.77 38.57 -19.10
C LYS A 475 -2.10 38.24 -20.55
N THR A 476 -2.41 37.00 -20.88
CA THR A 476 -2.81 36.54 -22.21
C THR A 476 -4.33 36.59 -22.32
N LYS A 477 -4.88 37.77 -22.76
CA LYS A 477 -6.32 37.97 -22.93
C LYS A 477 -6.92 37.01 -23.99
N LYS A 478 -7.89 36.32 -23.68
CA LYS A 478 -9.26 35.89 -24.00
C LYS A 478 -9.45 34.43 -23.67
N PRO A 479 -10.27 34.07 -22.68
CA PRO A 479 -10.90 32.78 -22.70
C PRO A 479 -11.93 32.82 -23.83
N GLU A 480 -11.68 32.13 -24.91
CA GLU A 480 -12.75 31.64 -25.74
C GLU A 480 -13.62 30.77 -24.81
N GLN A 481 -14.78 31.30 -24.42
CA GLN A 481 -15.79 30.50 -23.69
C GLN A 481 -16.15 29.35 -24.64
N SER A 482 -15.49 28.23 -24.48
CA SER A 482 -15.93 26.99 -25.08
C SER A 482 -17.32 26.73 -24.52
N LYS A 483 -18.36 26.93 -25.37
CA LYS A 483 -19.70 26.42 -25.10
C LYS A 483 -19.52 24.98 -24.70
N LEU A 484 -19.87 24.65 -23.45
CA LEU A 484 -19.79 23.27 -22.94
C LEU A 484 -20.54 22.42 -23.97
N ASP A 485 -19.80 21.60 -24.69
CA ASP A 485 -20.41 20.83 -25.78
C ASP A 485 -21.39 19.84 -25.13
N LYS A 486 -22.70 20.12 -25.28
CA LYS A 486 -23.78 19.29 -24.71
C LYS A 486 -23.63 17.82 -25.08
N LYS A 487 -23.01 17.53 -26.24
CA LYS A 487 -22.70 16.18 -26.69
C LYS A 487 -21.59 15.54 -25.84
N ALA A 488 -20.58 16.32 -25.47
CA ALA A 488 -19.49 15.84 -24.58
C ALA A 488 -20.03 15.55 -23.18
N ALA A 489 -20.85 16.43 -22.62
CA ALA A 489 -21.49 16.24 -21.32
C ALA A 489 -22.39 15.00 -21.30
N ARG A 490 -23.26 14.83 -22.33
CA ARG A 490 -24.12 13.63 -22.46
C ARG A 490 -23.30 12.36 -22.57
N SER A 491 -22.21 12.36 -23.35
CA SER A 491 -21.33 11.21 -23.50
C SER A 491 -20.57 10.87 -22.20
N THR A 492 -20.23 11.86 -21.38
CA THR A 492 -19.62 11.66 -20.05
C THR A 492 -20.61 11.03 -19.08
N LEU A 493 -21.86 11.50 -19.09
CA LEU A 493 -22.94 10.93 -18.27
C LEU A 493 -23.23 9.48 -18.64
N VAL A 494 -23.27 9.14 -19.93
CA VAL A 494 -23.43 7.75 -20.39
C VAL A 494 -22.27 6.87 -19.90
N THR A 495 -21.03 7.37 -19.98
CA THR A 495 -19.87 6.63 -19.45
C THR A 495 -19.99 6.39 -17.95
N PHE A 496 -20.44 7.37 -17.18
CA PHE A 496 -20.68 7.23 -15.75
C PHE A 496 -21.74 6.15 -15.47
N GLY A 497 -22.90 6.23 -16.12
CA GLY A 497 -23.99 5.25 -15.93
C GLY A 497 -23.57 3.83 -16.30
N ALA A 498 -22.85 3.65 -17.43
CA ALA A 498 -22.34 2.34 -17.85
C ALA A 498 -21.31 1.78 -16.86
N SER A 499 -20.40 2.62 -16.36
CA SER A 499 -19.38 2.20 -15.36
C SER A 499 -20.04 1.82 -14.02
N LEU A 500 -21.03 2.59 -13.57
CA LEU A 500 -21.80 2.30 -12.36
C LEU A 500 -22.56 0.97 -12.49
N GLY A 501 -23.23 0.76 -13.63
CA GLY A 501 -23.95 -0.49 -13.90
C GLY A 501 -23.01 -1.70 -13.92
N ALA A 502 -21.86 -1.60 -14.58
CA ALA A 502 -20.85 -2.66 -14.61
C ALA A 502 -20.32 -2.98 -13.19
N LEU A 503 -20.04 -1.95 -12.38
CA LEU A 503 -19.60 -2.14 -11.00
C LEU A 503 -20.70 -2.82 -10.15
N ALA A 504 -21.95 -2.37 -10.26
CA ALA A 504 -23.06 -2.95 -9.51
C ALA A 504 -23.27 -4.44 -9.85
N VAL A 505 -23.24 -4.80 -11.14
CA VAL A 505 -23.31 -6.20 -11.58
C VAL A 505 -22.13 -7.00 -11.05
N SER A 506 -20.91 -6.47 -11.12
CA SER A 506 -19.72 -7.14 -10.60
C SER A 506 -19.83 -7.39 -9.10
N LEU A 507 -20.27 -6.39 -8.32
CA LEU A 507 -20.47 -6.54 -6.87
C LEU A 507 -21.53 -7.61 -6.55
N ALA A 508 -22.66 -7.62 -7.27
CA ALA A 508 -23.71 -8.63 -7.06
C ALA A 508 -23.20 -10.05 -7.37
N VAL A 509 -22.47 -10.22 -8.47
CA VAL A 509 -21.90 -11.52 -8.85
C VAL A 509 -20.86 -11.98 -7.84
N PHE A 510 -19.90 -11.13 -7.48
CA PHE A 510 -18.85 -11.49 -6.52
C PHE A 510 -19.42 -11.78 -5.12
N TYR A 511 -20.40 -11.00 -4.66
CA TYR A 511 -21.10 -11.27 -3.41
C TYR A 511 -21.84 -12.61 -3.45
N GLY A 512 -22.59 -12.88 -4.53
CA GLY A 512 -23.30 -14.15 -4.69
C GLY A 512 -22.35 -15.35 -4.70
N VAL A 513 -21.23 -15.26 -5.43
CA VAL A 513 -20.19 -16.29 -5.44
C VAL A 513 -19.59 -16.47 -4.05
N TRP A 514 -19.30 -15.38 -3.34
CA TRP A 514 -18.76 -15.42 -1.99
C TRP A 514 -19.68 -16.15 -1.01
N VAL A 515 -20.98 -15.84 -1.03
CA VAL A 515 -21.97 -16.53 -0.20
C VAL A 515 -22.04 -18.02 -0.48
N LEU A 516 -21.99 -18.41 -1.78
CA LEU A 516 -22.08 -19.81 -2.19
C LEU A 516 -20.84 -20.62 -1.81
N TYR A 517 -19.63 -20.08 -2.01
CA TYR A 517 -18.38 -20.82 -1.80
C TYR A 517 -17.86 -20.78 -0.37
N ASN A 518 -18.04 -19.67 0.34
CA ASN A 518 -17.50 -19.57 1.70
C ASN A 518 -18.51 -20.00 2.75
N ALA A 519 -19.81 -20.13 2.40
CA ALA A 519 -20.89 -20.42 3.37
C ALA A 519 -20.65 -19.64 4.68
N PRO A 520 -20.50 -18.29 4.60
CA PRO A 520 -20.03 -17.50 5.71
C PRO A 520 -20.94 -17.69 6.92
N SER A 521 -20.35 -18.03 8.05
CA SER A 521 -21.04 -18.18 9.33
C SER A 521 -20.64 -17.04 10.26
N ILE A 522 -21.51 -16.77 11.24
CA ILE A 522 -21.18 -15.84 12.31
C ILE A 522 -20.02 -16.45 13.12
N THR A 523 -19.00 -15.65 13.36
CA THR A 523 -17.87 -16.04 14.21
C THR A 523 -18.08 -15.48 15.60
N MET A 524 -17.62 -16.25 16.61
CA MET A 524 -17.67 -15.92 18.01
C MET A 524 -16.24 -15.74 18.52
N GLN A 525 -15.98 -14.63 19.20
CA GLN A 525 -14.72 -14.33 19.85
C GLN A 525 -14.97 -14.03 21.33
N LEU A 526 -14.09 -14.49 22.18
CA LEU A 526 -14.14 -14.20 23.60
C LEU A 526 -13.62 -12.78 23.83
N GLY A 527 -14.41 -11.98 24.54
CA GLY A 527 -14.12 -10.59 24.86
C GLY A 527 -13.62 -10.40 26.29
N ASP A 528 -13.83 -9.18 26.79
CA ASP A 528 -13.41 -8.82 28.14
C ASP A 528 -14.12 -9.67 29.21
N GLY A 529 -13.41 -9.93 30.30
CA GLY A 529 -13.96 -10.68 31.43
C GLY A 529 -13.90 -12.20 31.30
N ILE A 530 -13.36 -12.72 30.19
CA ILE A 530 -13.15 -14.15 29.96
C ILE A 530 -11.63 -14.40 29.94
N TYR A 531 -11.19 -15.37 30.71
CA TYR A 531 -9.78 -15.78 30.79
C TYR A 531 -9.47 -16.79 29.68
N ASN A 532 -8.18 -17.05 29.43
CA ASN A 532 -7.73 -17.98 28.41
C ASN A 532 -8.34 -19.37 28.56
N THR A 533 -8.49 -20.06 27.43
CA THR A 533 -9.02 -21.41 27.36
C THR A 533 -8.21 -22.38 28.24
N GLU A 534 -8.92 -23.14 29.05
CA GLU A 534 -8.42 -24.31 29.76
C GLU A 534 -9.19 -25.53 29.26
N TYR A 535 -8.64 -26.74 29.48
CA TYR A 535 -9.23 -27.98 29.01
C TYR A 535 -9.39 -28.95 30.17
N TYR A 536 -10.50 -29.68 30.24
CA TYR A 536 -10.68 -30.78 31.14
C TYR A 536 -11.32 -31.96 30.41
N THR A 537 -11.05 -33.17 30.89
CA THR A 537 -11.63 -34.40 30.37
C THR A 537 -12.71 -34.85 31.37
N PRO A 538 -14.02 -34.81 31.02
CA PRO A 538 -15.09 -35.31 31.87
C PRO A 538 -14.88 -36.80 32.20
N GLU A 539 -15.25 -37.23 33.38
CA GLU A 539 -15.07 -38.63 33.86
C GLU A 539 -15.71 -39.67 32.90
N ASN A 540 -16.72 -39.30 32.15
CA ASN A 540 -17.45 -40.18 31.22
C ASN A 540 -17.14 -39.92 29.74
N SER A 541 -16.07 -39.19 29.42
CA SER A 541 -15.73 -38.77 28.04
C SER A 541 -14.23 -38.91 27.82
N ASN A 542 -13.86 -39.39 26.62
CA ASN A 542 -12.46 -39.40 26.15
C ASN A 542 -12.10 -38.09 25.40
N LYS A 543 -12.93 -37.06 25.46
CA LYS A 543 -12.70 -35.79 24.76
C LYS A 543 -12.47 -34.69 25.78
N GLU A 544 -11.41 -33.94 25.59
CA GLU A 544 -11.16 -32.68 26.29
C GLU A 544 -12.21 -31.66 25.89
N LEU A 545 -12.82 -31.00 26.86
CA LEU A 545 -13.79 -29.92 26.64
C LEU A 545 -13.15 -28.58 27.02
N PRO A 546 -13.27 -27.56 26.14
CA PRO A 546 -12.80 -26.22 26.48
C PRO A 546 -13.71 -25.59 27.52
N PHE A 547 -13.10 -25.01 28.56
CA PHE A 547 -13.79 -24.22 29.55
C PHE A 547 -13.08 -22.91 29.82
N TYR A 548 -13.82 -21.95 30.33
CA TYR A 548 -13.33 -20.59 30.49
C TYR A 548 -13.75 -20.06 31.86
N TRP A 549 -12.79 -19.62 32.65
CA TRP A 549 -13.07 -18.84 33.83
C TRP A 549 -13.54 -17.44 33.44
N CYS A 550 -14.61 -16.98 34.10
CA CYS A 550 -15.22 -15.70 33.83
C CYS A 550 -15.23 -14.79 35.05
N LYS A 551 -15.09 -13.49 34.83
CA LYS A 551 -15.34 -12.44 35.80
C LYS A 551 -16.85 -12.32 36.05
N LYS A 552 -17.23 -11.41 36.97
CA LYS A 552 -18.65 -11.09 37.25
C LYS A 552 -19.39 -10.57 36.03
N SER A 553 -18.68 -9.87 35.14
CA SER A 553 -19.14 -9.46 33.82
C SER A 553 -18.19 -9.99 32.76
N ALA A 554 -18.74 -10.57 31.70
CA ALA A 554 -18.00 -11.16 30.60
C ALA A 554 -18.68 -10.79 29.28
N GLU A 555 -17.87 -10.61 28.23
CA GLU A 555 -18.33 -10.22 26.91
C GLU A 555 -18.00 -11.28 25.87
N ILE A 556 -18.93 -11.53 24.95
CA ILE A 556 -18.70 -12.34 23.76
C ILE A 556 -18.96 -11.49 22.52
N LYS A 557 -17.96 -11.35 21.68
CA LYS A 557 -18.09 -10.63 20.42
C LYS A 557 -18.54 -11.57 19.33
N LEU A 558 -19.57 -11.17 18.62
CA LEU A 558 -20.13 -11.87 17.47
C LEU A 558 -19.88 -11.03 16.20
N VAL A 559 -19.43 -11.68 15.14
CA VAL A 559 -19.23 -11.01 13.86
C VAL A 559 -20.05 -11.71 12.80
N ASN A 560 -21.05 -11.00 12.26
CA ASN A 560 -21.82 -11.44 11.11
C ASN A 560 -21.24 -10.81 9.83
N PRO A 561 -20.57 -11.56 8.96
CA PRO A 561 -19.99 -11.03 7.73
C PRO A 561 -21.01 -10.87 6.59
N GLN A 562 -22.24 -11.36 6.75
CA GLN A 562 -23.30 -11.31 5.74
C GLN A 562 -24.15 -10.03 5.88
N LEU A 563 -24.61 -9.47 4.75
CA LEU A 563 -25.41 -8.24 4.73
C LEU A 563 -26.83 -8.37 5.31
N ASN A 564 -27.24 -9.59 5.67
CA ASN A 564 -28.53 -9.89 6.26
C ASN A 564 -28.41 -10.15 7.77
N THR A 565 -29.51 -10.01 8.47
CA THR A 565 -29.64 -10.43 9.87
C THR A 565 -29.84 -11.95 9.91
N GLU A 566 -29.08 -12.63 10.74
CA GLU A 566 -29.09 -14.09 10.90
C GLU A 566 -29.51 -14.46 12.32
N ARG A 567 -30.35 -15.48 12.45
CA ARG A 567 -30.86 -15.94 13.76
C ARG A 567 -30.01 -17.10 14.29
N TYR A 568 -29.45 -16.92 15.48
CA TYR A 568 -28.57 -17.90 16.14
C TYR A 568 -28.98 -18.13 17.58
N THR A 569 -28.64 -19.34 18.07
CA THR A 569 -28.70 -19.68 19.49
C THR A 569 -27.29 -19.78 20.04
N PHE A 570 -26.99 -18.96 21.02
CA PHE A 570 -25.80 -19.05 21.83
C PHE A 570 -26.05 -20.02 22.99
N THR A 571 -25.17 -21.00 23.18
CA THR A 571 -25.30 -22.03 24.21
C THR A 571 -23.99 -22.24 24.94
N PHE A 572 -24.05 -22.46 26.23
CA PHE A 572 -22.93 -22.93 27.05
C PHE A 572 -23.47 -23.65 28.27
N THR A 573 -22.60 -24.42 28.92
CA THR A 573 -22.90 -25.09 30.20
C THR A 573 -22.22 -24.32 31.31
N VAL A 574 -22.94 -24.04 32.40
CA VAL A 574 -22.36 -23.46 33.61
C VAL A 574 -21.68 -24.59 34.38
N GLY A 575 -20.34 -24.53 34.50
CA GLY A 575 -19.59 -25.55 35.22
C GLY A 575 -19.88 -25.58 36.72
N ASP A 576 -19.78 -26.73 37.33
CA ASP A 576 -20.11 -27.00 38.73
C ASP A 576 -18.99 -26.60 39.71
N TYR A 577 -17.91 -26.03 39.21
CA TYR A 577 -16.78 -25.64 40.03
C TYR A 577 -17.11 -24.44 40.92
N PHE A 578 -17.26 -24.66 42.23
CA PHE A 578 -17.15 -23.66 43.29
C PHE A 578 -18.33 -22.71 43.54
N PHE A 579 -19.56 -22.99 43.12
CA PHE A 579 -20.70 -22.18 43.57
C PHE A 579 -21.68 -23.00 44.41
N ASP A 580 -22.27 -22.32 45.38
CA ASP A 580 -23.31 -22.91 46.21
C ASP A 580 -24.66 -22.68 45.53
N ILE A 581 -25.30 -23.78 45.11
CA ILE A 581 -26.62 -23.75 44.46
C ILE A 581 -27.70 -23.20 45.42
N SER A 582 -27.50 -23.31 46.74
CA SER A 582 -28.44 -22.77 47.71
C SER A 582 -28.59 -21.26 47.66
N ASP A 583 -27.56 -20.53 47.19
CA ASP A 583 -27.60 -19.08 46.96
C ASP A 583 -28.44 -18.68 45.69
N ARG A 584 -28.85 -19.65 44.88
CA ARG A 584 -29.59 -19.45 43.61
C ARG A 584 -29.00 -18.35 42.74
N PRO A 585 -27.72 -18.44 42.37
CA PRO A 585 -27.13 -17.43 41.53
C PRO A 585 -27.83 -17.35 40.17
N SER A 586 -27.77 -16.22 39.51
CA SER A 586 -28.34 -16.04 38.18
C SER A 586 -27.31 -15.56 37.18
N ILE A 587 -27.50 -15.98 35.94
CA ILE A 587 -26.78 -15.47 34.78
C ILE A 587 -27.75 -14.66 33.94
N THR A 588 -27.44 -13.40 33.71
CA THR A 588 -28.19 -12.54 32.82
C THR A 588 -27.38 -12.34 31.52
N ILE A 589 -28.00 -12.64 30.40
CA ILE A 589 -27.46 -12.44 29.07
C ILE A 589 -28.20 -11.26 28.44
N THR A 590 -27.44 -10.27 27.97
CA THR A 590 -27.95 -9.07 27.32
C THR A 590 -27.39 -8.97 25.89
N PHE A 591 -28.23 -8.70 24.93
CA PHE A 591 -27.88 -8.43 23.53
C PHE A 591 -28.72 -7.28 23.00
N GLY A 592 -28.08 -6.13 22.75
CA GLY A 592 -28.76 -4.89 22.45
C GLY A 592 -29.73 -4.51 23.56
N ASP A 593 -31.00 -4.29 23.22
CA ASP A 593 -32.08 -3.95 24.19
C ASP A 593 -32.74 -5.19 24.82
N SER A 594 -32.35 -6.40 24.43
CA SER A 594 -32.95 -7.65 24.93
C SER A 594 -32.10 -8.24 26.04
N SER A 595 -32.74 -8.64 27.14
CA SER A 595 -32.07 -9.26 28.27
C SER A 595 -32.87 -10.45 28.77
N GLN A 596 -32.17 -11.53 29.10
CA GLN A 596 -32.79 -12.74 29.68
C GLN A 596 -31.97 -13.23 30.87
N THR A 597 -32.64 -13.52 31.97
CA THR A 597 -32.04 -14.02 33.21
C THR A 597 -32.33 -15.50 33.43
N PHE A 598 -31.33 -16.27 33.72
CA PHE A 598 -31.37 -17.71 34.01
C PHE A 598 -30.96 -17.94 35.46
N VAL A 599 -31.81 -18.50 36.29
CA VAL A 599 -31.47 -18.91 37.65
C VAL A 599 -30.74 -20.24 37.55
N VAL A 600 -29.52 -20.32 38.08
CA VAL A 600 -28.77 -21.55 38.07
C VAL A 600 -29.28 -22.46 39.20
N SER A 601 -30.07 -23.47 38.81
CA SER A 601 -30.83 -24.36 39.74
C SER A 601 -30.19 -25.76 39.88
N GLN A 602 -29.24 -26.09 39.04
CA GLN A 602 -28.55 -27.39 39.05
C GLN A 602 -27.14 -27.27 38.51
N GLU A 603 -26.27 -28.20 38.90
CA GLU A 603 -24.93 -28.35 38.36
C GLU A 603 -24.98 -28.66 36.86
N ASN A 604 -24.00 -28.18 36.13
CA ASN A 604 -23.86 -28.37 34.68
C ASN A 604 -25.12 -27.91 33.87
N MET A 605 -25.77 -26.84 34.35
CA MET A 605 -26.95 -26.29 33.70
C MET A 605 -26.58 -25.70 32.33
N LYS A 606 -27.28 -26.18 31.29
CA LYS A 606 -27.14 -25.65 29.93
C LYS A 606 -27.97 -24.39 29.74
N ILE A 607 -27.31 -23.28 29.47
CA ILE A 607 -27.91 -22.00 29.09
C ILE A 607 -28.11 -21.96 27.58
N ARG A 608 -29.26 -21.42 27.13
CA ARG A 608 -29.57 -21.21 25.72
C ARG A 608 -30.20 -19.83 25.55
N TYR A 609 -29.58 -19.00 24.71
CA TYR A 609 -30.03 -17.66 24.39
C TYR A 609 -30.10 -17.48 22.88
N THR A 610 -31.24 -17.02 22.36
CA THR A 610 -31.45 -16.83 20.92
C THR A 610 -31.51 -15.36 20.61
N ALA A 611 -30.75 -14.94 19.59
CA ALA A 611 -30.69 -13.56 19.12
C ALA A 611 -30.67 -13.48 17.58
N ASP A 612 -31.21 -12.37 17.08
CA ASP A 612 -31.11 -11.97 15.67
C ASP A 612 -29.88 -11.08 15.51
N ILE A 613 -28.80 -11.63 14.90
CA ILE A 613 -27.50 -11.01 14.83
C ILE A 613 -27.40 -10.22 13.52
N PRO A 614 -27.34 -8.87 13.58
CA PRO A 614 -27.25 -8.01 12.40
C PRO A 614 -25.87 -8.12 11.73
N PHE A 615 -25.74 -7.56 10.54
CA PHE A 615 -24.45 -7.41 9.85
C PHE A 615 -23.44 -6.63 10.71
N GLY A 616 -22.21 -7.09 10.74
CA GLY A 616 -21.10 -6.46 11.45
C GLY A 616 -20.86 -7.04 12.84
N GLU A 617 -20.27 -6.27 13.71
CA GLU A 617 -19.90 -6.65 15.07
C GLU A 617 -21.07 -6.38 16.03
N SER A 618 -21.33 -7.34 16.92
CA SER A 618 -22.31 -7.26 18.00
C SER A 618 -21.72 -7.89 19.26
N THR A 619 -22.19 -7.49 20.43
CA THR A 619 -21.71 -8.00 21.71
C THR A 619 -22.83 -8.68 22.50
N ILE A 620 -22.57 -9.85 23.04
CA ILE A 620 -23.36 -10.47 24.08
C ILE A 620 -22.70 -10.16 25.42
N ASP A 621 -23.40 -9.46 26.29
CA ASP A 621 -22.95 -9.20 27.66
C ASP A 621 -23.53 -10.25 28.60
N ILE A 622 -22.66 -10.86 29.40
CA ILE A 622 -23.01 -11.88 30.39
C ILE A 622 -22.70 -11.34 31.77
N SER A 623 -23.68 -11.27 32.65
CA SER A 623 -23.49 -10.88 34.05
C SER A 623 -23.93 -11.98 35.00
N TYR A 624 -23.14 -12.16 36.06
CA TYR A 624 -23.36 -13.19 37.09
C TYR A 624 -23.64 -12.56 38.45
N SER A 625 -24.69 -13.01 39.14
CA SER A 625 -25.12 -12.46 40.43
C SER A 625 -24.50 -13.15 41.65
N GLY A 626 -23.86 -14.30 41.47
CA GLY A 626 -23.28 -15.09 42.55
C GLY A 626 -22.04 -14.48 43.21
N LYS A 627 -21.50 -15.17 44.23
CA LYS A 627 -20.32 -14.78 44.96
C LYS A 627 -19.06 -15.05 44.14
N ARG A 628 -17.97 -14.37 44.51
CA ARG A 628 -16.63 -14.65 43.97
C ARG A 628 -16.17 -16.06 44.43
N VAL A 629 -15.53 -16.77 43.50
CA VAL A 629 -14.89 -18.05 43.80
C VAL A 629 -13.69 -17.82 44.73
N ASP A 630 -13.61 -18.54 45.81
CA ASP A 630 -12.47 -18.50 46.74
C ASP A 630 -11.37 -19.46 46.24
N ALA A 631 -10.40 -18.91 45.54
CA ALA A 631 -9.25 -19.62 45.00
C ALA A 631 -7.94 -18.94 45.47
N PRO A 632 -7.46 -19.21 46.69
CA PRO A 632 -6.34 -18.46 47.28
C PRO A 632 -5.03 -18.52 46.51
N GLN A 633 -4.86 -19.53 45.66
CA GLN A 633 -3.64 -19.71 44.84
C GLN A 633 -3.76 -19.11 43.43
N ASP A 634 -4.92 -18.60 43.04
CA ASP A 634 -5.19 -18.00 41.74
C ASP A 634 -5.27 -16.47 41.87
N SER A 635 -4.39 -15.78 41.16
CA SER A 635 -4.37 -14.30 41.15
C SER A 635 -5.55 -13.68 40.38
N ARG A 636 -6.27 -14.48 39.62
CA ARG A 636 -7.41 -14.01 38.81
C ARG A 636 -8.66 -13.76 39.68
N THR A 637 -9.55 -12.92 39.21
CA THR A 637 -10.84 -12.68 39.87
C THR A 637 -11.91 -13.54 39.22
N LEU A 638 -12.22 -14.69 39.82
CA LEU A 638 -13.07 -15.73 39.28
C LEU A 638 -14.48 -15.68 39.88
N TYR A 639 -15.52 -15.87 39.05
CA TYR A 639 -16.92 -15.90 39.49
C TYR A 639 -17.68 -17.12 38.99
N PHE A 640 -17.55 -17.51 37.72
CA PHE A 640 -18.20 -18.70 37.17
C PHE A 640 -17.36 -19.31 36.05
N VAL A 641 -17.72 -20.53 35.68
CA VAL A 641 -17.08 -21.26 34.58
C VAL A 641 -18.07 -21.43 33.44
N MET A 642 -17.64 -21.05 32.24
CA MET A 642 -18.37 -21.29 31.03
C MET A 642 -17.74 -22.45 30.27
N VAL A 643 -18.49 -23.54 30.12
CA VAL A 643 -18.04 -24.77 29.47
C VAL A 643 -18.62 -24.83 28.08
N GLN A 644 -17.77 -25.06 27.09
CA GLN A 644 -18.12 -25.35 25.70
C GLN A 644 -19.12 -24.33 25.10
N PRO A 645 -18.78 -23.03 25.09
CA PRO A 645 -19.64 -22.04 24.43
C PRO A 645 -19.73 -22.34 22.93
N GLN A 646 -20.94 -22.32 22.40
CA GLN A 646 -21.25 -22.64 21.01
C GLN A 646 -22.28 -21.69 20.44
N LEU A 647 -22.17 -21.45 19.14
CA LEU A 647 -23.12 -20.65 18.38
C LEU A 647 -23.73 -21.53 17.28
N GLU A 648 -25.02 -21.77 17.34
CA GLU A 648 -25.76 -22.63 16.42
C GLU A 648 -26.76 -21.81 15.59
N ARG A 649 -26.70 -21.93 14.27
CA ARG A 649 -27.64 -21.28 13.38
C ARG A 649 -29.01 -21.94 13.48
N ILE A 650 -30.05 -21.15 13.68
CA ILE A 650 -31.45 -21.62 13.58
C ILE A 650 -31.84 -21.60 12.10
N LYS A 651 -32.17 -22.77 11.57
CA LYS A 651 -32.66 -22.94 10.21
C LYS A 651 -34.09 -22.45 10.04
#